data_0ddec4c732df128ca8b1fc0fcc331758
#
_entry.id   0ddec4c732df128ca8b1fc0fcc331758
#
_cell.length_a   1.000
_cell.length_b   1.000
_cell.length_c   1.000
_cell.angle_alpha   90.00
_cell.angle_beta   90.00
_cell.angle_gamma   90.00
#
_symmetry.space_group_name_H-M   'P 1'
#
loop_
_entity.id
_entity.type
_entity.pdbx_description
1 polymer ?
#
loop_
_entity_poly.entity_id
_entity_poly.type
_entity_poly.pdbx_seq_one_letter_code
_entity_poly.pdbx_strand_id
1 'polypeptide(L)'
;MVTYSESGVDIDLEAITVSKLASKLKSTLEYRDIITDSGHYAALVRLGDKAIAMSTDGVGSKILIAEMMNKYDTVGIDCIAMVVNDILCVGAEPIALVDYLAVEQPDPERAEEIAEGLVTGAEESRISIIGGETASLPGIIKDFDLAGTGIGFVDVDKIITGEDIEAGDVLIGIESNGIHSNGYSLARKALFDDAGFSIDDKMPNCDTTIGEELIRPTELYVKPIVALFKEEYDIHGLAHITGGGFTNLRRLKKGVGYDIYDLPEAPEIFKLIYQQNVPLEEMYKVFNMGIGFVVITNENEAEKIMETLKDYCNCQIIGKVTDDEKITVKTFEDSEVTYWFNNYKESEKMKIMKDNEIALVKEILKKLGASEEDSELVAEATIDADLKGFTSHGLGRFPQYLISIESGTINLKDNITIEKETPAIALINGNSGFGQAVAYKAMKLAVKKAKEVGIGCVGVHNSNHFGVTGFYSDIAVKEGVIGTVIANTDPAIAPFGASEALIGTNPIAIGIPSDSYIAVDMATSVTARGKILESKRKGLELPEGWALDKDGNPTTDPEAALEGSILAFGGFKGYALAFMIEILTGPLVNAEYGKGVTGTASPTKNCTKGDLYIAIDPSKFGSLEDFKAKTTDFCNQARAAGENVSIPGDLEVKKIANAEANGMEIDEKLYEQLKEICDDLDIDFDSYLEE
;
A
#
# COMPACT_ATOMS: atom_id res chain seq x y z
N MET A 1 -17.94 14.04 -7.44
CA MET A 1 -16.75 14.78 -6.96
C MET A 1 -15.56 14.23 -7.71
N VAL A 2 -14.72 15.07 -8.26
CA VAL A 2 -13.53 14.65 -9.03
C VAL A 2 -12.35 14.60 -8.06
N THR A 3 -11.76 13.41 -7.89
CA THR A 3 -10.62 13.21 -6.99
C THR A 3 -9.36 12.86 -7.77
N TYR A 4 -8.18 13.02 -7.16
CA TYR A 4 -6.91 12.72 -7.80
C TYR A 4 -6.75 11.23 -8.12
N SER A 5 -7.28 10.36 -7.27
CA SER A 5 -7.31 8.91 -7.53
C SER A 5 -8.15 8.52 -8.74
N GLU A 6 -9.26 9.25 -9.00
CA GLU A 6 -10.09 9.04 -10.21
C GLU A 6 -9.42 9.53 -11.50
N SER A 7 -8.36 10.35 -11.39
CA SER A 7 -7.54 10.80 -12.53
C SER A 7 -6.40 9.85 -12.90
N GLY A 8 -6.30 8.69 -12.24
CA GLY A 8 -5.30 7.66 -12.51
C GLY A 8 -4.02 7.77 -11.68
N VAL A 9 -3.94 8.68 -10.70
CA VAL A 9 -2.78 8.82 -9.79
C VAL A 9 -3.18 8.44 -8.38
N ASP A 10 -2.65 7.33 -7.89
CA ASP A 10 -2.85 6.85 -6.52
C ASP A 10 -1.62 7.21 -5.66
N ILE A 11 -1.71 8.33 -4.94
CA ILE A 11 -0.64 8.85 -4.06
C ILE A 11 -0.25 7.82 -2.99
N ASP A 12 -1.21 7.06 -2.45
CA ASP A 12 -0.94 6.10 -1.38
C ASP A 12 -0.17 4.89 -1.91
N LEU A 13 -0.52 4.42 -3.12
CA LEU A 13 0.23 3.35 -3.78
C LEU A 13 1.63 3.81 -4.18
N GLU A 14 1.76 5.03 -4.69
CA GLU A 14 3.04 5.63 -5.04
C GLU A 14 3.94 5.71 -3.80
N ALA A 15 3.44 6.20 -2.68
CA ALA A 15 4.16 6.25 -1.41
C ALA A 15 4.59 4.85 -0.91
N ILE A 16 3.72 3.84 -1.01
CA ILE A 16 4.06 2.45 -0.68
C ILE A 16 5.16 1.92 -1.61
N THR A 17 5.07 2.22 -2.89
CA THR A 17 6.06 1.78 -3.90
C THR A 17 7.42 2.41 -3.62
N VAL A 18 7.45 3.73 -3.39
CA VAL A 18 8.67 4.47 -3.02
C VAL A 18 9.25 3.95 -1.70
N SER A 19 8.42 3.70 -0.69
CA SER A 19 8.86 3.15 0.60
C SER A 19 9.51 1.76 0.45
N LYS A 20 8.92 0.88 -0.36
CA LYS A 20 9.50 -0.45 -0.64
C LYS A 20 10.83 -0.36 -1.38
N LEU A 21 10.93 0.54 -2.37
CA LEU A 21 12.17 0.78 -3.10
C LEU A 21 13.24 1.33 -2.16
N ALA A 22 12.94 2.40 -1.41
CA ALA A 22 13.84 3.01 -0.44
C ALA A 22 14.33 2.01 0.62
N SER A 23 13.44 1.17 1.15
CA SER A 23 13.78 0.10 2.10
C SER A 23 14.83 -0.88 1.53
N LYS A 24 14.73 -1.22 0.24
CA LYS A 24 15.72 -2.10 -0.43
C LYS A 24 17.04 -1.39 -0.71
N LEU A 25 16.98 -0.12 -1.05
CA LEU A 25 18.17 0.69 -1.36
C LEU A 25 18.94 1.12 -0.09
N LYS A 26 18.32 1.05 1.09
CA LYS A 26 18.90 1.51 2.36
C LYS A 26 20.29 0.95 2.64
N SER A 27 20.56 -0.30 2.28
CA SER A 27 21.89 -0.93 2.46
C SER A 27 23.00 -0.26 1.64
N THR A 28 22.66 0.51 0.60
CA THR A 28 23.65 1.23 -0.20
C THR A 28 24.10 2.54 0.43
N LEU A 29 23.34 3.07 1.40
CA LEU A 29 23.66 4.33 2.08
C LEU A 29 24.91 4.22 2.98
N GLU A 30 25.31 2.99 3.36
CA GLU A 30 26.49 2.73 4.18
C GLU A 30 27.82 3.04 3.46
N TYR A 31 27.83 3.16 2.13
CA TYR A 31 29.06 3.38 1.35
C TYR A 31 29.57 4.83 1.36
N ARG A 32 28.75 5.78 1.77
CA ARG A 32 29.09 7.22 1.80
C ARG A 32 28.45 7.89 3.01
N ASP A 33 28.99 9.04 3.38
CA ASP A 33 28.44 9.88 4.45
C ASP A 33 27.26 10.69 3.89
N ILE A 34 26.05 10.18 4.11
CA ILE A 34 24.77 10.77 3.68
C ILE A 34 24.23 11.61 4.84
N ILE A 35 23.90 12.87 4.55
CA ILE A 35 23.48 13.85 5.57
C ILE A 35 21.95 13.89 5.72
N THR A 36 21.22 13.84 4.59
CA THR A 36 19.74 13.92 4.60
C THR A 36 19.09 12.54 4.71
N ASP A 37 17.97 12.48 5.42
CA ASP A 37 17.11 11.30 5.43
C ASP A 37 16.44 11.08 4.07
N SER A 38 16.04 9.84 3.80
CA SER A 38 15.23 9.53 2.62
C SER A 38 13.86 10.19 2.74
N GLY A 39 13.48 11.00 1.75
CA GLY A 39 12.19 11.72 1.69
C GLY A 39 12.32 13.24 1.78
N HIS A 40 13.51 13.78 2.02
CA HIS A 40 13.78 15.20 1.85
C HIS A 40 13.75 15.60 0.35
N TYR A 41 13.72 16.89 0.04
CA TYR A 41 13.66 17.40 -1.34
C TYR A 41 14.88 17.01 -2.17
N ALA A 42 16.08 17.09 -1.61
CA ALA A 42 17.32 16.65 -2.26
C ALA A 42 18.18 15.80 -1.33
N ALA A 43 18.95 14.88 -1.91
CA ALA A 43 19.92 14.08 -1.17
C ALA A 43 21.24 14.82 -1.01
N LEU A 44 21.85 14.75 0.18
CA LEU A 44 23.14 15.38 0.49
C LEU A 44 24.20 14.32 0.80
N VAL A 45 25.30 14.37 0.06
CA VAL A 45 26.49 13.54 0.27
C VAL A 45 27.66 14.41 0.71
N ARG A 46 28.23 14.13 1.90
CA ARG A 46 29.38 14.88 2.42
C ARG A 46 30.63 14.66 1.57
N LEU A 47 31.34 15.74 1.28
CA LEU A 47 32.65 15.75 0.62
C LEU A 47 33.59 16.72 1.32
N GLY A 48 34.19 16.30 2.43
CA GLY A 48 35.04 17.15 3.26
C GLY A 48 34.22 18.17 4.07
N ASP A 49 34.49 19.46 3.87
CA ASP A 49 33.79 20.60 4.46
C ASP A 49 32.56 21.06 3.64
N LYS A 50 32.32 20.40 2.52
CA LYS A 50 31.16 20.64 1.66
C LYS A 50 30.27 19.41 1.56
N ALA A 51 29.03 19.63 1.09
CA ALA A 51 28.12 18.58 0.66
C ALA A 51 27.67 18.80 -0.78
N ILE A 52 27.51 17.72 -1.51
CA ILE A 52 26.93 17.71 -2.84
C ILE A 52 25.45 17.39 -2.66
N ALA A 53 24.59 18.29 -3.16
CA ALA A 53 23.15 18.08 -3.27
C ALA A 53 22.82 17.48 -4.64
N MET A 54 21.90 16.51 -4.66
CA MET A 54 21.41 15.89 -5.89
C MET A 54 19.89 15.74 -5.83
N SER A 55 19.23 16.14 -6.90
CA SER A 55 17.80 15.89 -7.11
C SER A 55 17.57 15.40 -8.54
N THR A 56 16.52 14.60 -8.74
CA THR A 56 16.08 14.15 -10.06
C THR A 56 14.56 14.21 -10.12
N ASP A 57 14.04 14.80 -11.18
CA ASP A 57 12.60 14.90 -11.42
C ASP A 57 12.30 14.99 -12.91
N GLY A 58 11.04 14.73 -13.29
CA GLY A 58 10.53 14.83 -14.66
C GLY A 58 9.48 15.93 -14.81
N VAL A 59 9.17 16.28 -16.06
CA VAL A 59 8.11 17.24 -16.39
C VAL A 59 6.72 16.68 -16.05
N GLY A 60 6.56 15.37 -16.14
CA GLY A 60 5.31 14.69 -15.85
C GLY A 60 4.21 14.95 -16.87
N SER A 61 2.95 14.80 -16.45
CA SER A 61 1.78 14.84 -17.35
C SER A 61 1.47 16.23 -17.95
N LYS A 62 2.22 17.27 -17.60
CA LYS A 62 2.19 18.58 -18.31
C LYS A 62 2.62 18.46 -19.78
N ILE A 63 3.46 17.48 -20.11
CA ILE A 63 3.86 17.17 -21.49
C ILE A 63 2.63 16.99 -22.40
N LEU A 64 1.54 16.40 -21.89
CA LEU A 64 0.32 16.21 -22.65
C LEU A 64 -0.37 17.55 -23.05
N ILE A 65 -0.20 18.59 -22.25
CA ILE A 65 -0.65 19.96 -22.62
C ILE A 65 0.23 20.51 -23.73
N ALA A 66 1.55 20.34 -23.63
CA ALA A 66 2.50 20.75 -24.67
C ALA A 66 2.16 20.08 -26.02
N GLU A 67 1.82 18.80 -26.01
CA GLU A 67 1.37 18.07 -27.20
C GLU A 67 0.05 18.57 -27.75
N MET A 68 -0.96 18.80 -26.90
CA MET A 68 -2.26 19.35 -27.33
C MET A 68 -2.08 20.73 -27.98
N MET A 69 -1.15 21.52 -27.52
CA MET A 69 -0.85 22.87 -28.04
C MET A 69 0.19 22.87 -29.18
N ASN A 70 0.86 21.75 -29.42
CA ASN A 70 2.04 21.64 -30.29
C ASN A 70 3.08 22.74 -29.98
N LYS A 71 3.43 22.88 -28.68
CA LYS A 71 4.31 23.92 -28.16
C LYS A 71 5.23 23.34 -27.07
N TYR A 72 6.52 23.28 -27.31
CA TYR A 72 7.48 22.53 -26.49
C TYR A 72 8.59 23.40 -25.86
N ASP A 73 8.63 24.70 -26.16
CA ASP A 73 9.64 25.64 -25.69
C ASP A 73 9.59 25.94 -24.17
N THR A 74 8.54 25.52 -23.47
CA THR A 74 8.39 25.70 -22.02
C THR A 74 8.79 24.49 -21.19
N VAL A 75 8.69 23.26 -21.75
CA VAL A 75 8.87 22.03 -20.97
C VAL A 75 10.32 21.84 -20.48
N GLY A 76 11.29 22.41 -21.20
CA GLY A 76 12.68 22.45 -20.76
C GLY A 76 12.89 23.31 -19.51
N ILE A 77 12.15 24.42 -19.39
CA ILE A 77 12.15 25.25 -18.17
C ILE A 77 11.56 24.46 -16.99
N ASP A 78 10.43 23.74 -17.21
CA ASP A 78 9.81 22.90 -16.18
C ASP A 78 10.78 21.83 -15.68
N CYS A 79 11.46 21.13 -16.59
CA CYS A 79 12.44 20.10 -16.25
C CYS A 79 13.55 20.65 -15.31
N ILE A 80 14.08 21.84 -15.62
CA ILE A 80 15.10 22.46 -14.79
C ILE A 80 14.52 22.93 -13.46
N ALA A 81 13.36 23.60 -13.48
CA ALA A 81 12.75 24.18 -12.29
C ALA A 81 12.43 23.13 -11.22
N MET A 82 11.88 21.97 -11.61
CA MET A 82 11.57 20.88 -10.68
C MET A 82 12.81 20.41 -9.93
N VAL A 83 13.94 20.32 -10.59
CA VAL A 83 15.21 19.84 -10.02
C VAL A 83 15.93 20.92 -9.20
N VAL A 84 16.08 22.13 -9.76
CA VAL A 84 16.87 23.17 -9.08
C VAL A 84 16.15 23.75 -7.86
N ASN A 85 14.82 23.87 -7.90
CA ASN A 85 14.04 24.34 -6.76
C ASN A 85 14.13 23.36 -5.57
N ASP A 86 14.19 22.06 -5.83
CA ASP A 86 14.39 21.05 -4.80
C ASP A 86 15.81 21.11 -4.20
N ILE A 87 16.84 21.37 -5.03
CA ILE A 87 18.21 21.55 -4.55
C ILE A 87 18.31 22.76 -3.60
N LEU A 88 17.56 23.83 -3.86
CA LEU A 88 17.53 24.99 -2.97
C LEU A 88 16.99 24.64 -1.56
N CYS A 89 16.07 23.69 -1.46
CA CYS A 89 15.43 23.33 -0.19
C CYS A 89 16.40 22.77 0.86
N VAL A 90 17.61 22.39 0.48
CA VAL A 90 18.66 21.93 1.40
C VAL A 90 19.76 22.96 1.62
N GLY A 91 19.55 24.24 1.24
CA GLY A 91 20.53 25.31 1.36
C GLY A 91 21.61 25.27 0.28
N ALA A 92 21.49 24.42 -0.72
CA ALA A 92 22.51 24.23 -1.76
C ALA A 92 22.27 25.15 -2.98
N GLU A 93 23.37 25.66 -3.56
CA GLU A 93 23.35 26.39 -4.83
C GLU A 93 23.44 25.39 -5.99
N PRO A 94 22.45 25.33 -6.91
CA PRO A 94 22.52 24.50 -8.11
C PRO A 94 23.67 24.95 -9.03
N ILE A 95 24.39 24.01 -9.66
CA ILE A 95 25.54 24.30 -10.52
C ILE A 95 25.46 23.62 -11.89
N ALA A 96 24.90 22.46 -12.00
CA ALA A 96 24.85 21.70 -13.24
C ALA A 96 23.66 20.74 -13.29
N LEU A 97 23.30 20.35 -14.52
CA LEU A 97 22.25 19.40 -14.80
C LEU A 97 22.66 18.47 -15.94
N VAL A 98 22.16 17.25 -15.94
CA VAL A 98 22.08 16.35 -17.09
C VAL A 98 20.62 16.00 -17.33
N ASP A 99 20.22 15.91 -18.60
CA ASP A 99 18.85 15.56 -18.99
C ASP A 99 18.73 14.11 -19.51
N TYR A 100 17.52 13.59 -19.48
CA TYR A 100 17.13 12.36 -20.13
C TYR A 100 15.86 12.60 -20.95
N LEU A 101 16.02 12.64 -22.28
CA LEU A 101 14.92 12.77 -23.22
C LEU A 101 14.61 11.41 -23.83
N ALA A 102 13.51 10.80 -23.43
CA ALA A 102 13.01 9.56 -24.02
C ALA A 102 11.93 9.87 -25.05
N VAL A 103 12.04 9.31 -26.26
CA VAL A 103 11.12 9.60 -27.38
C VAL A 103 10.62 8.30 -28.01
N GLU A 104 9.36 8.27 -28.45
CA GLU A 104 8.85 7.18 -29.29
C GLU A 104 9.57 7.18 -30.64
N GLN A 105 9.67 8.34 -31.28
CA GLN A 105 10.39 8.55 -32.52
C GLN A 105 11.14 9.88 -32.46
N PRO A 106 12.40 9.96 -32.96
CA PRO A 106 13.15 11.20 -33.01
C PRO A 106 12.44 12.24 -33.90
N ASP A 107 12.28 13.44 -33.34
CA ASP A 107 11.75 14.61 -34.02
C ASP A 107 12.71 15.80 -33.77
N PRO A 108 13.51 16.18 -34.77
CA PRO A 108 14.50 17.25 -34.62
C PRO A 108 13.88 18.63 -34.33
N GLU A 109 12.71 18.97 -34.86
CA GLU A 109 12.06 20.25 -34.66
C GLU A 109 11.55 20.37 -33.22
N ARG A 110 10.89 19.34 -32.71
CA ARG A 110 10.48 19.26 -31.31
C ARG A 110 11.68 19.30 -30.36
N ALA A 111 12.74 18.58 -30.67
CA ALA A 111 13.96 18.57 -29.85
C ALA A 111 14.61 19.96 -29.79
N GLU A 112 14.58 20.76 -30.87
CA GLU A 112 15.07 22.14 -30.91
C GLU A 112 14.23 23.03 -29.98
N GLU A 113 12.89 22.95 -30.02
CA GLU A 113 12.03 23.73 -29.10
C GLU A 113 12.24 23.32 -27.62
N ILE A 114 12.36 22.04 -27.33
CA ILE A 114 12.67 21.55 -25.97
C ILE A 114 14.03 22.15 -25.51
N ALA A 115 15.02 22.16 -26.39
CA ALA A 115 16.34 22.68 -26.09
C ALA A 115 16.30 24.22 -25.86
N GLU A 116 15.44 24.98 -26.53
CA GLU A 116 15.21 26.39 -26.24
C GLU A 116 14.74 26.62 -24.80
N GLY A 117 13.78 25.77 -24.34
CA GLY A 117 13.33 25.82 -22.96
C GLY A 117 14.43 25.43 -21.95
N LEU A 118 15.23 24.41 -22.25
CA LEU A 118 16.37 24.01 -21.43
C LEU A 118 17.41 25.13 -21.33
N VAL A 119 17.73 25.79 -22.44
CA VAL A 119 18.67 26.93 -22.46
C VAL A 119 18.13 28.08 -21.60
N THR A 120 16.87 28.45 -21.79
CA THR A 120 16.23 29.53 -21.02
C THR A 120 16.27 29.25 -19.51
N GLY A 121 15.87 28.05 -19.11
CA GLY A 121 15.89 27.64 -17.70
C GLY A 121 17.30 27.58 -17.11
N ALA A 122 18.29 27.13 -17.88
CA ALA A 122 19.69 27.08 -17.46
C ALA A 122 20.30 28.49 -17.29
N GLU A 123 20.03 29.40 -18.22
CA GLU A 123 20.48 30.80 -18.13
C GLU A 123 19.87 31.52 -16.93
N GLU A 124 18.55 31.32 -16.70
CA GLU A 124 17.88 31.93 -15.57
C GLU A 124 18.34 31.36 -14.22
N SER A 125 18.60 30.07 -14.16
CA SER A 125 19.12 29.37 -12.97
C SER A 125 20.65 29.50 -12.81
N ARG A 126 21.36 30.03 -13.80
CA ARG A 126 22.83 30.13 -13.84
C ARG A 126 23.53 28.78 -13.65
N ILE A 127 22.97 27.73 -14.22
CA ILE A 127 23.56 26.40 -14.24
C ILE A 127 24.07 26.02 -15.61
N SER A 128 24.92 24.99 -15.68
CA SER A 128 25.39 24.42 -16.94
C SER A 128 24.73 23.08 -17.20
N ILE A 129 24.19 22.88 -18.40
CA ILE A 129 23.82 21.56 -18.87
C ILE A 129 25.08 20.88 -19.39
N ILE A 130 25.57 19.88 -18.67
CA ILE A 130 26.90 19.28 -18.89
C ILE A 130 26.87 17.96 -19.66
N GLY A 131 25.69 17.48 -20.00
CA GLY A 131 25.46 16.27 -20.76
C GLY A 131 24.00 15.86 -20.68
N GLY A 132 23.69 14.72 -21.22
CA GLY A 132 22.36 14.11 -21.23
C GLY A 132 22.33 12.87 -22.08
N GLU A 133 21.15 12.26 -22.21
CA GLU A 133 20.90 11.10 -23.04
C GLU A 133 19.58 11.30 -23.80
N THR A 134 19.56 10.95 -25.09
CA THR A 134 18.34 10.88 -25.90
C THR A 134 18.09 9.44 -26.33
N ALA A 135 17.07 8.81 -25.78
CA ALA A 135 16.74 7.42 -26.04
C ALA A 135 15.49 7.27 -26.93
N SER A 136 15.62 6.55 -28.04
CA SER A 136 14.48 6.17 -28.88
C SER A 136 13.89 4.87 -28.36
N LEU A 137 12.66 4.89 -27.80
CA LEU A 137 12.01 3.79 -27.09
C LEU A 137 10.61 3.46 -27.66
N PRO A 138 10.50 3.08 -28.95
CA PRO A 138 9.23 2.75 -29.58
C PRO A 138 8.56 1.56 -28.88
N GLY A 139 7.26 1.71 -28.54
CA GLY A 139 6.49 0.68 -27.86
C GLY A 139 6.70 0.60 -26.34
N ILE A 140 7.59 1.44 -25.77
CA ILE A 140 7.75 1.63 -24.32
C ILE A 140 7.21 2.99 -23.91
N ILE A 141 7.56 4.03 -24.68
CA ILE A 141 7.07 5.40 -24.46
C ILE A 141 6.15 5.76 -25.61
N LYS A 142 5.09 6.48 -25.29
CA LYS A 142 4.25 7.16 -26.24
C LYS A 142 4.64 8.64 -26.28
N ASP A 143 4.87 9.16 -27.49
CA ASP A 143 5.33 10.54 -27.74
C ASP A 143 6.73 10.83 -27.14
N PHE A 144 6.84 11.43 -25.96
CA PHE A 144 8.12 11.65 -25.30
C PHE A 144 7.98 11.81 -23.78
N ASP A 145 9.10 11.72 -23.07
CA ASP A 145 9.24 12.09 -21.66
C ASP A 145 10.57 12.82 -21.47
N LEU A 146 10.60 13.79 -20.55
CA LEU A 146 11.76 14.61 -20.25
C LEU A 146 11.98 14.68 -18.74
N ALA A 147 13.17 14.26 -18.31
CA ALA A 147 13.59 14.31 -16.92
C ALA A 147 14.97 14.94 -16.79
N GLY A 148 15.27 15.52 -15.64
CA GLY A 148 16.57 16.09 -15.31
C GLY A 148 17.15 15.50 -14.04
N THR A 149 18.48 15.47 -13.96
CA THR A 149 19.22 15.23 -12.72
C THR A 149 20.18 16.38 -12.50
N GLY A 150 19.96 17.14 -11.43
CA GLY A 150 20.77 18.29 -11.06
C GLY A 150 21.70 18.01 -9.90
N ILE A 151 22.78 18.77 -9.87
CA ILE A 151 23.70 18.82 -8.73
C ILE A 151 23.88 20.26 -8.25
N GLY A 152 24.00 20.38 -6.93
CA GLY A 152 24.37 21.63 -6.25
C GLY A 152 25.41 21.37 -5.18
N PHE A 153 25.88 22.41 -4.54
CA PHE A 153 26.78 22.28 -3.40
C PHE A 153 26.42 23.26 -2.29
N VAL A 154 26.80 22.91 -1.08
CA VAL A 154 26.62 23.72 0.13
C VAL A 154 27.77 23.44 1.09
N ASP A 155 28.18 24.45 1.88
CA ASP A 155 29.07 24.24 3.01
C ASP A 155 28.33 23.50 4.11
N VAL A 156 28.97 22.51 4.76
CA VAL A 156 28.28 21.61 5.71
C VAL A 156 27.65 22.37 6.88
N ASP A 157 28.23 23.48 7.29
CA ASP A 157 27.72 24.37 8.34
C ASP A 157 26.60 25.33 7.88
N LYS A 158 26.22 25.29 6.59
CA LYS A 158 25.13 26.08 6.01
C LYS A 158 23.97 25.24 5.46
N ILE A 159 23.99 23.95 5.75
CA ILE A 159 22.90 23.05 5.32
C ILE A 159 21.60 23.40 6.05
N ILE A 160 20.51 23.46 5.30
CA ILE A 160 19.15 23.72 5.82
C ILE A 160 18.34 22.43 5.66
N THR A 161 18.04 21.74 6.77
CA THR A 161 17.24 20.50 6.75
C THR A 161 15.85 20.67 7.33
N GLY A 162 15.58 21.79 7.97
CA GLY A 162 14.35 22.01 8.74
C GLY A 162 14.47 21.63 10.21
N GLU A 163 15.59 21.08 10.67
CA GLU A 163 15.78 20.68 12.08
C GLU A 163 15.65 21.84 13.06
N ASP A 164 15.97 23.06 12.64
CA ASP A 164 15.91 24.28 13.45
C ASP A 164 14.51 24.94 13.48
N ILE A 165 13.53 24.40 12.75
CA ILE A 165 12.14 24.92 12.76
C ILE A 165 11.53 24.77 14.15
N GLU A 166 10.97 25.84 14.69
CA GLU A 166 10.34 25.86 16.01
C GLU A 166 8.93 26.46 15.95
N ALA A 167 8.05 26.08 16.92
CA ALA A 167 6.74 26.68 17.04
C ALA A 167 6.87 28.20 17.29
N GLY A 168 6.19 28.99 16.49
CA GLY A 168 6.27 30.45 16.48
C GLY A 168 7.06 31.03 15.32
N ASP A 169 7.82 30.22 14.58
CA ASP A 169 8.43 30.64 13.30
C ASP A 169 7.36 31.05 12.30
N VAL A 170 7.71 31.94 11.39
CA VAL A 170 6.79 32.44 10.36
C VAL A 170 7.10 31.80 9.01
N LEU A 171 6.05 31.62 8.21
CA LEU A 171 6.11 31.14 6.86
C LEU A 171 6.03 32.32 5.89
N ILE A 172 7.08 32.55 5.12
CA ILE A 172 7.08 33.53 4.03
C ILE A 172 6.78 32.76 2.75
N GLY A 173 5.62 32.96 2.16
CA GLY A 173 5.23 32.39 0.88
C GLY A 173 5.72 33.23 -0.28
N ILE A 174 6.31 32.61 -1.28
CA ILE A 174 6.69 33.21 -2.57
C ILE A 174 5.67 32.74 -3.61
N GLU A 175 5.10 33.69 -4.36
CA GLU A 175 4.06 33.40 -5.33
C GLU A 175 4.51 32.45 -6.44
N SER A 176 3.58 31.62 -6.92
CA SER A 176 3.70 30.85 -8.14
C SER A 176 3.08 31.59 -9.31
N ASN A 177 3.51 31.26 -10.53
CA ASN A 177 2.92 31.82 -11.75
C ASN A 177 1.83 30.93 -12.38
N GLY A 178 1.31 29.94 -11.65
CA GLY A 178 0.28 29.01 -12.09
C GLY A 178 0.42 27.63 -11.47
N ILE A 179 -0.05 26.57 -12.15
CA ILE A 179 -0.09 25.21 -11.64
C ILE A 179 1.33 24.62 -11.45
N HIS A 180 2.33 25.13 -12.16
CA HIS A 180 3.67 24.58 -12.29
C HIS A 180 3.69 23.27 -13.09
N SER A 181 4.29 22.18 -12.55
CA SER A 181 4.39 20.89 -13.25
C SER A 181 3.58 19.76 -12.61
N ASN A 182 2.80 20.04 -11.56
CA ASN A 182 2.09 19.01 -10.81
C ASN A 182 0.56 19.21 -10.84
N GLY A 183 -0.20 18.09 -10.62
CA GLY A 183 -1.65 18.13 -10.59
C GLY A 183 -2.32 18.08 -11.96
N TYR A 184 -1.58 17.89 -13.05
CA TYR A 184 -2.12 17.92 -14.42
C TYR A 184 -3.09 16.79 -14.72
N SER A 185 -2.97 15.63 -14.11
CA SER A 185 -3.94 14.54 -14.27
C SER A 185 -5.32 14.98 -13.77
N LEU A 186 -5.38 15.60 -12.58
CA LEU A 186 -6.61 16.13 -12.01
C LEU A 186 -7.14 17.32 -12.82
N ALA A 187 -6.27 18.28 -13.19
CA ALA A 187 -6.66 19.45 -13.95
C ALA A 187 -7.26 19.06 -15.34
N ARG A 188 -6.61 18.14 -16.05
CA ARG A 188 -7.08 17.64 -17.36
C ARG A 188 -8.41 16.91 -17.23
N LYS A 189 -8.53 16.02 -16.24
CA LYS A 189 -9.79 15.32 -15.99
C LYS A 189 -10.93 16.32 -15.70
N ALA A 190 -10.71 17.26 -14.80
CA ALA A 190 -11.74 18.23 -14.41
C ALA A 190 -12.13 19.16 -15.56
N LEU A 191 -11.15 19.69 -16.29
CA LEU A 191 -11.40 20.70 -17.32
C LEU A 191 -11.81 20.09 -18.67
N PHE A 192 -11.13 19.05 -19.14
CA PHE A 192 -11.34 18.51 -20.48
C PHE A 192 -12.30 17.33 -20.49
N ASP A 193 -12.08 16.33 -19.63
CA ASP A 193 -12.88 15.10 -19.67
C ASP A 193 -14.27 15.31 -19.07
N ASP A 194 -14.38 15.98 -17.93
CA ASP A 194 -15.64 16.12 -17.21
C ASP A 194 -16.42 17.39 -17.61
N ALA A 195 -15.73 18.54 -17.74
CA ALA A 195 -16.36 19.81 -18.11
C ALA A 195 -16.45 20.05 -19.62
N GLY A 196 -15.65 19.33 -20.42
CA GLY A 196 -15.65 19.43 -21.88
C GLY A 196 -15.05 20.70 -22.45
N PHE A 197 -14.20 21.41 -21.68
CA PHE A 197 -13.43 22.54 -22.19
C PHE A 197 -12.39 22.10 -23.22
N SER A 198 -11.96 23.06 -24.04
CA SER A 198 -10.85 22.94 -24.99
C SER A 198 -9.67 23.80 -24.51
N ILE A 199 -8.45 23.46 -24.93
CA ILE A 199 -7.25 24.31 -24.71
C ILE A 199 -7.39 25.71 -25.29
N ASP A 200 -8.21 25.87 -26.34
CA ASP A 200 -8.46 27.16 -27.04
C ASP A 200 -9.55 27.99 -26.37
N ASP A 201 -10.28 27.43 -25.40
CA ASP A 201 -11.31 28.18 -24.68
C ASP A 201 -10.69 29.26 -23.80
N LYS A 202 -11.36 30.41 -23.75
CA LYS A 202 -10.93 31.55 -22.95
C LYS A 202 -11.07 31.27 -21.46
N MET A 203 -10.05 31.64 -20.71
CA MET A 203 -10.10 31.68 -19.26
C MET A 203 -11.16 32.69 -18.77
N PRO A 204 -11.95 32.39 -17.73
CA PRO A 204 -12.78 33.41 -17.07
C PRO A 204 -11.90 34.56 -16.55
N ASN A 205 -12.34 35.80 -16.75
CA ASN A 205 -11.71 37.01 -16.25
C ASN A 205 -10.24 37.26 -16.68
N CYS A 206 -9.75 36.51 -17.68
CA CYS A 206 -8.41 36.65 -18.25
C CYS A 206 -8.46 36.82 -19.77
N ASP A 207 -7.40 37.39 -20.34
CA ASP A 207 -7.26 37.50 -21.81
C ASP A 207 -6.65 36.23 -22.45
N THR A 208 -6.16 35.29 -21.63
CA THR A 208 -5.50 34.05 -22.03
C THR A 208 -6.49 32.92 -22.29
N THR A 209 -6.04 31.86 -22.98
CA THR A 209 -6.77 30.59 -23.10
C THR A 209 -6.42 29.65 -21.95
N ILE A 210 -7.21 28.59 -21.78
CA ILE A 210 -6.94 27.51 -20.79
C ILE A 210 -5.58 26.87 -21.10
N GLY A 211 -5.28 26.61 -22.39
CA GLY A 211 -3.99 26.05 -22.79
C GLY A 211 -2.83 26.97 -22.45
N GLU A 212 -2.96 28.27 -22.70
CA GLU A 212 -1.91 29.26 -22.35
C GLU A 212 -1.66 29.34 -20.85
N GLU A 213 -2.70 29.21 -20.01
CA GLU A 213 -2.50 29.14 -18.55
C GLU A 213 -1.86 27.80 -18.10
N LEU A 214 -2.29 26.69 -18.67
CA LEU A 214 -1.75 25.38 -18.33
C LEU A 214 -0.31 25.15 -18.81
N ILE A 215 0.13 25.79 -19.92
CA ILE A 215 1.49 25.62 -20.44
C ILE A 215 2.50 26.56 -19.78
N ARG A 216 2.09 27.50 -18.92
CA ARG A 216 3.01 28.40 -18.22
C ARG A 216 4.12 27.58 -17.53
N PRO A 217 5.41 27.96 -17.75
CA PRO A 217 6.50 27.21 -17.12
C PRO A 217 6.49 27.37 -15.60
N THR A 218 7.02 26.38 -14.93
CA THR A 218 7.28 26.42 -13.49
C THR A 218 8.22 27.56 -13.14
N GLU A 219 7.93 28.30 -12.08
CA GLU A 219 8.76 29.42 -11.62
C GLU A 219 10.11 28.93 -11.11
N LEU A 220 11.15 29.68 -11.44
CA LEU A 220 12.54 29.42 -11.06
C LEU A 220 12.91 30.27 -9.84
N TYR A 221 13.04 29.66 -8.68
CA TYR A 221 13.34 30.34 -7.41
C TYR A 221 14.84 30.48 -7.12
N VAL A 222 15.72 30.11 -8.06
CA VAL A 222 17.18 30.12 -7.85
C VAL A 222 17.68 31.52 -7.51
N LYS A 223 17.29 32.55 -8.30
CA LYS A 223 17.79 33.94 -8.09
C LYS A 223 17.38 34.50 -6.72
N PRO A 224 16.09 34.46 -6.30
CA PRO A 224 15.67 34.96 -5.00
C PRO A 224 16.28 34.18 -3.84
N ILE A 225 16.32 32.85 -3.89
CA ILE A 225 16.79 32.03 -2.76
C ILE A 225 18.33 32.10 -2.64
N VAL A 226 19.07 32.04 -3.74
CA VAL A 226 20.53 32.24 -3.70
C VAL A 226 20.91 33.67 -3.24
N ALA A 227 20.05 34.67 -3.44
CA ALA A 227 20.28 36.00 -2.85
C ALA A 227 20.19 35.93 -1.32
N LEU A 228 19.28 35.12 -0.73
CA LEU A 228 19.20 34.91 0.71
C LEU A 228 20.44 34.17 1.25
N PHE A 229 20.98 33.21 0.51
CA PHE A 229 22.20 32.47 0.93
C PHE A 229 23.45 33.31 1.01
N LYS A 230 23.48 34.48 0.33
CA LYS A 230 24.62 35.44 0.36
C LYS A 230 24.59 36.32 1.60
N GLU A 231 23.43 36.46 2.19
CA GLU A 231 23.22 37.15 3.44
C GLU A 231 23.25 36.10 4.59
N GLU A 232 23.62 36.51 5.76
CA GLU A 232 23.66 35.59 6.93
C GLU A 232 22.32 35.62 7.67
N TYR A 233 21.22 35.27 6.98
CA TYR A 233 19.91 35.15 7.58
C TYR A 233 19.75 33.81 8.30
N ASP A 234 18.99 33.84 9.40
CA ASP A 234 18.66 32.67 10.17
C ASP A 234 17.43 31.98 9.53
N ILE A 235 17.69 31.14 8.55
CA ILE A 235 16.67 30.38 7.80
C ILE A 235 16.57 28.99 8.37
N HIS A 236 15.40 28.66 8.96
CA HIS A 236 15.16 27.37 9.60
C HIS A 236 14.70 26.29 8.64
N GLY A 237 14.02 26.66 7.54
CA GLY A 237 13.54 25.69 6.57
C GLY A 237 13.15 26.32 5.22
N LEU A 238 13.22 25.49 4.19
CA LEU A 238 12.87 25.85 2.81
C LEU A 238 12.01 24.74 2.20
N ALA A 239 10.90 25.09 1.55
CA ALA A 239 9.99 24.13 0.94
C ALA A 239 9.57 24.55 -0.46
N HIS A 240 9.73 23.66 -1.42
CA HIS A 240 9.17 23.76 -2.76
C HIS A 240 7.77 23.15 -2.76
N ILE A 241 6.74 23.93 -3.09
CA ILE A 241 5.34 23.51 -3.08
C ILE A 241 5.00 22.91 -4.45
N THR A 242 5.06 21.60 -4.53
CA THR A 242 4.89 20.79 -5.74
C THR A 242 3.69 19.84 -5.64
N GLY A 243 3.72 18.68 -6.27
CA GLY A 243 2.72 17.62 -6.12
C GLY A 243 2.62 17.17 -4.66
N GLY A 244 1.46 17.39 -4.07
CA GLY A 244 1.25 17.28 -2.62
C GLY A 244 0.88 18.61 -1.97
N GLY A 245 0.90 19.73 -2.73
CA GLY A 245 0.51 21.04 -2.26
C GLY A 245 1.19 21.42 -0.94
N PHE A 246 0.44 22.01 -0.01
CA PHE A 246 0.99 22.37 1.31
C PHE A 246 1.40 21.19 2.19
N THR A 247 0.97 19.96 1.86
CA THR A 247 1.43 18.77 2.61
C THR A 247 2.93 18.49 2.45
N ASN A 248 3.60 19.13 1.48
CA ASN A 248 5.06 19.08 1.31
C ASN A 248 5.83 19.63 2.53
N LEU A 249 5.24 20.52 3.31
CA LEU A 249 5.85 21.04 4.56
C LEU A 249 6.17 19.93 5.58
N ARG A 250 5.48 18.79 5.52
CA ARG A 250 5.76 17.61 6.37
C ARG A 250 7.17 17.05 6.21
N ARG A 251 7.82 17.31 5.06
CA ARG A 251 9.16 16.80 4.75
C ARG A 251 10.24 17.44 5.62
N LEU A 252 9.96 18.61 6.23
CA LEU A 252 10.96 19.41 6.90
C LEU A 252 11.22 18.96 8.34
N LYS A 253 10.18 18.86 9.17
CA LYS A 253 10.33 18.50 10.58
C LYS A 253 9.12 17.74 11.11
N LYS A 254 9.39 16.73 11.95
CA LYS A 254 8.37 16.04 12.74
C LYS A 254 8.12 16.77 14.06
N GLY A 255 6.92 16.62 14.64
CA GLY A 255 6.60 17.21 15.94
C GLY A 255 6.22 18.71 15.90
N VAL A 256 6.05 19.28 14.71
CA VAL A 256 5.52 20.65 14.51
C VAL A 256 4.37 20.62 13.53
N GLY A 257 3.54 21.67 13.54
CA GLY A 257 2.46 21.88 12.57
C GLY A 257 2.59 23.23 11.88
N TYR A 258 1.67 23.51 10.95
CA TYR A 258 1.68 24.76 10.19
C TYR A 258 0.25 25.33 10.09
N ASP A 259 0.08 26.58 10.49
CA ASP A 259 -1.18 27.32 10.38
C ASP A 259 -1.04 28.37 9.27
N ILE A 260 -1.70 28.14 8.13
CA ILE A 260 -1.63 28.95 6.92
C ILE A 260 -2.92 29.75 6.80
N TYR A 261 -2.88 31.03 7.08
CA TYR A 261 -4.08 31.87 7.28
C TYR A 261 -4.15 33.11 6.37
N ASP A 262 -3.06 33.48 5.69
CA ASP A 262 -2.99 34.71 4.87
C ASP A 262 -2.38 34.45 3.50
N LEU A 263 -3.06 33.62 2.69
CA LEU A 263 -2.65 33.32 1.33
C LEU A 263 -3.01 34.51 0.39
N PRO A 264 -2.20 34.76 -0.65
CA PRO A 264 -2.58 35.66 -1.72
C PRO A 264 -3.84 35.18 -2.45
N GLU A 265 -4.43 36.03 -3.27
CA GLU A 265 -5.57 35.62 -4.09
C GLU A 265 -5.18 34.46 -5.02
N ALA A 266 -5.94 33.37 -4.99
CA ALA A 266 -5.67 32.21 -5.82
C ALA A 266 -5.81 32.56 -7.30
N PRO A 267 -4.84 32.19 -8.15
CA PRO A 267 -4.93 32.35 -9.59
C PRO A 267 -6.22 31.76 -10.19
N GLU A 268 -6.76 32.41 -11.21
CA GLU A 268 -8.07 32.06 -11.81
C GLU A 268 -8.17 30.62 -12.30
N ILE A 269 -7.04 30.02 -12.70
CA ILE A 269 -7.01 28.61 -13.15
C ILE A 269 -7.43 27.67 -12.02
N PHE A 270 -7.03 27.90 -10.76
CA PHE A 270 -7.43 27.09 -9.63
C PHE A 270 -8.92 27.27 -9.31
N LYS A 271 -9.45 28.49 -9.41
CA LYS A 271 -10.88 28.75 -9.24
C LYS A 271 -11.70 28.04 -10.32
N LEU A 272 -11.21 28.02 -11.57
CA LEU A 272 -11.87 27.32 -12.66
C LEU A 272 -11.89 25.80 -12.42
N ILE A 273 -10.79 25.20 -11.96
CA ILE A 273 -10.71 23.76 -11.62
C ILE A 273 -11.66 23.44 -10.45
N TYR A 274 -11.69 24.25 -9.40
CA TYR A 274 -12.59 24.09 -8.26
C TYR A 274 -14.05 24.08 -8.68
N GLN A 275 -14.46 24.97 -9.59
CA GLN A 275 -15.82 25.05 -10.12
C GLN A 275 -16.27 23.77 -10.86
N GLN A 276 -15.34 22.88 -11.20
CA GLN A 276 -15.64 21.56 -11.80
C GLN A 276 -15.87 20.46 -10.74
N ASN A 277 -16.31 20.83 -9.55
CA ASN A 277 -16.62 19.94 -8.41
C ASN A 277 -15.40 19.19 -7.84
N VAL A 278 -14.21 19.75 -7.95
CA VAL A 278 -13.03 19.27 -7.22
C VAL A 278 -13.13 19.77 -5.77
N PRO A 279 -13.06 18.91 -4.74
CA PRO A 279 -13.16 19.34 -3.34
C PRO A 279 -12.01 20.29 -2.95
N LEU A 280 -12.28 21.26 -2.05
CA LEU A 280 -11.24 22.18 -1.55
C LEU A 280 -10.06 21.43 -0.91
N GLU A 281 -10.34 20.35 -0.19
CA GLU A 281 -9.31 19.50 0.38
C GLU A 281 -8.36 18.94 -0.67
N GLU A 282 -8.88 18.45 -1.81
CA GLU A 282 -8.07 18.00 -2.95
C GLU A 282 -7.31 19.16 -3.60
N MET A 283 -7.94 20.34 -3.73
CA MET A 283 -7.29 21.51 -4.32
C MET A 283 -5.98 21.87 -3.57
N TYR A 284 -6.04 21.99 -2.24
CA TYR A 284 -4.89 22.37 -1.42
C TYR A 284 -3.92 21.20 -1.13
N LYS A 285 -4.35 19.96 -1.38
CA LYS A 285 -3.50 18.77 -1.29
C LYS A 285 -2.70 18.50 -2.58
N VAL A 286 -3.25 18.88 -3.74
CA VAL A 286 -2.67 18.54 -5.05
C VAL A 286 -1.94 19.74 -5.67
N PHE A 287 -2.48 20.94 -5.51
CA PHE A 287 -1.98 22.14 -6.16
C PHE A 287 -1.26 23.09 -5.19
N ASN A 288 -0.40 23.94 -5.75
CA ASN A 288 0.33 24.98 -5.01
C ASN A 288 -0.56 26.17 -4.58
N MET A 289 -1.76 26.30 -5.14
CA MET A 289 -2.77 27.33 -4.88
C MET A 289 -2.26 28.78 -4.91
N GLY A 290 -1.20 29.06 -5.70
CA GLY A 290 -0.60 30.37 -5.85
C GLY A 290 0.69 30.59 -5.05
N ILE A 291 1.14 29.62 -4.26
CA ILE A 291 2.41 29.64 -3.53
C ILE A 291 3.30 28.50 -4.02
N GLY A 292 4.42 28.84 -4.65
CA GLY A 292 5.34 27.85 -5.20
C GLY A 292 6.55 27.56 -4.31
N PHE A 293 6.91 28.47 -3.40
CA PHE A 293 8.03 28.28 -2.48
C PHE A 293 7.75 28.91 -1.11
N VAL A 294 8.28 28.30 -0.05
CA VAL A 294 8.12 28.79 1.32
C VAL A 294 9.47 28.88 2.00
N VAL A 295 9.75 30.02 2.64
CA VAL A 295 10.88 30.23 3.54
C VAL A 295 10.38 30.29 4.97
N ILE A 296 10.98 29.51 5.88
CA ILE A 296 10.62 29.46 7.30
C ILE A 296 11.76 30.05 8.10
N THR A 297 11.42 30.99 8.98
CA THR A 297 12.39 31.74 9.80
C THR A 297 11.74 32.27 11.06
N ASN A 298 12.53 32.74 12.01
CA ASN A 298 11.99 33.44 13.17
C ASN A 298 11.39 34.82 12.81
N GLU A 299 10.45 35.30 13.62
CA GLU A 299 9.70 36.55 13.36
C GLU A 299 10.61 37.77 13.18
N ASN A 300 11.79 37.82 13.84
CA ASN A 300 12.70 38.97 13.79
C ASN A 300 13.46 39.10 12.47
N GLU A 301 13.65 38.00 11.74
CA GLU A 301 14.35 38.00 10.44
C GLU A 301 13.38 38.17 9.26
N ALA A 302 12.08 37.90 9.45
CA ALA A 302 11.09 37.86 8.36
C ALA A 302 11.05 39.13 7.49
N GLU A 303 11.03 40.33 8.13
CA GLU A 303 10.99 41.62 7.40
C GLU A 303 12.23 41.82 6.53
N LYS A 304 13.39 41.42 7.03
CA LYS A 304 14.68 41.56 6.27
C LYS A 304 14.71 40.62 5.08
N ILE A 305 14.28 39.37 5.29
CA ILE A 305 14.19 38.37 4.22
C ILE A 305 13.23 38.84 3.15
N MET A 306 12.05 39.32 3.50
CA MET A 306 11.07 39.85 2.56
C MET A 306 11.59 41.07 1.82
N GLU A 307 12.37 41.97 2.47
CA GLU A 307 12.98 43.10 1.79
C GLU A 307 13.96 42.68 0.71
N THR A 308 14.78 41.65 0.95
CA THR A 308 15.66 41.05 -0.06
C THR A 308 14.87 40.39 -1.20
N LEU A 309 13.80 39.64 -0.87
CA LEU A 309 12.98 38.92 -1.86
C LEU A 309 12.19 39.85 -2.78
N LYS A 310 11.78 41.03 -2.33
CA LYS A 310 11.01 42.03 -3.12
C LYS A 310 11.70 42.49 -4.38
N ASP A 311 13.03 42.42 -4.46
CA ASP A 311 13.79 42.76 -5.66
C ASP A 311 13.65 41.68 -6.77
N TYR A 312 13.12 40.50 -6.43
CA TYR A 312 13.06 39.34 -7.33
C TYR A 312 11.63 38.82 -7.56
N CYS A 313 10.78 38.82 -6.54
CA CYS A 313 9.48 38.15 -6.57
C CYS A 313 8.49 38.77 -5.58
N ASN A 314 7.20 38.46 -5.77
CA ASN A 314 6.19 38.77 -4.77
C ASN A 314 6.26 37.74 -3.64
N CYS A 315 6.22 38.24 -2.41
CA CYS A 315 6.22 37.40 -1.22
C CYS A 315 5.45 38.07 -0.07
N GLN A 316 4.90 37.26 0.82
CA GLN A 316 4.23 37.74 2.05
C GLN A 316 4.33 36.68 3.15
N ILE A 317 4.08 37.08 4.40
CA ILE A 317 3.89 36.11 5.47
C ILE A 317 2.53 35.46 5.24
N ILE A 318 2.53 34.13 5.09
CA ILE A 318 1.32 33.34 4.83
C ILE A 318 0.82 32.58 6.05
N GLY A 319 1.65 32.45 7.09
CA GLY A 319 1.30 31.61 8.25
C GLY A 319 2.42 31.55 9.27
N LYS A 320 2.27 30.61 10.19
CA LYS A 320 3.23 30.34 11.27
C LYS A 320 3.35 28.84 11.57
N VAL A 321 4.46 28.45 12.17
CA VAL A 321 4.68 27.13 12.73
C VAL A 321 3.97 26.98 14.06
N THR A 322 3.33 25.83 14.29
CA THR A 322 2.60 25.49 15.52
C THR A 322 3.21 24.26 16.21
N ASP A 323 2.74 23.92 17.40
CA ASP A 323 3.18 22.75 18.18
C ASP A 323 2.25 21.53 18.02
N ASP A 324 1.25 21.62 17.16
CA ASP A 324 0.33 20.54 16.83
C ASP A 324 0.65 19.95 15.45
N GLU A 325 0.82 18.65 15.37
CA GLU A 325 1.21 17.92 14.15
C GLU A 325 0.12 17.91 13.06
N LYS A 326 -0.25 19.10 12.58
CA LYS A 326 -1.22 19.28 11.48
C LYS A 326 -0.85 20.48 10.60
N ILE A 327 -1.37 20.50 9.38
CA ILE A 327 -1.39 21.69 8.52
C ILE A 327 -2.83 22.17 8.41
N THR A 328 -3.09 23.38 8.89
CA THR A 328 -4.37 24.04 8.74
C THR A 328 -4.23 25.13 7.68
N VAL A 329 -5.12 25.15 6.69
CA VAL A 329 -5.09 26.14 5.62
C VAL A 329 -6.42 26.84 5.52
N LYS A 330 -6.42 28.17 5.65
CA LYS A 330 -7.57 29.00 5.32
C LYS A 330 -7.70 29.10 3.81
N THR A 331 -8.83 28.61 3.28
CA THR A 331 -9.06 28.52 1.84
C THR A 331 -9.56 29.84 1.25
N PHE A 332 -9.52 29.98 -0.08
CA PHE A 332 -10.05 31.15 -0.80
C PHE A 332 -11.61 31.26 -0.70
N GLU A 333 -12.30 30.24 -0.21
CA GLU A 333 -13.75 30.24 0.09
C GLU A 333 -14.03 30.59 1.57
N ASP A 334 -13.07 31.20 2.28
CA ASP A 334 -13.17 31.52 3.72
C ASP A 334 -13.50 30.32 4.63
N SER A 335 -13.29 29.10 4.15
CA SER A 335 -13.36 27.87 4.94
C SER A 335 -11.96 27.41 5.34
N GLU A 336 -11.88 26.31 6.09
CA GLU A 336 -10.62 25.75 6.56
C GLU A 336 -10.51 24.31 6.13
N VAL A 337 -9.32 23.90 5.66
CA VAL A 337 -8.96 22.49 5.44
C VAL A 337 -7.81 22.12 6.35
N THR A 338 -7.86 20.93 6.91
CA THR A 338 -6.85 20.44 7.85
C THR A 338 -6.26 19.11 7.38
N TYR A 339 -4.95 19.05 7.32
CA TYR A 339 -4.19 17.83 7.01
C TYR A 339 -3.38 17.46 8.24
N TRP A 340 -3.75 16.37 8.90
CA TRP A 340 -2.98 15.86 10.00
C TRP A 340 -1.68 15.24 9.49
N PHE A 341 -0.53 15.43 10.16
CA PHE A 341 0.72 14.75 9.82
C PHE A 341 0.58 13.25 9.96
N ASN A 342 -0.31 12.86 10.81
CA ASN A 342 -0.85 11.52 10.93
C ASN A 342 -2.04 11.27 9.98
N ASN A 343 -2.03 11.76 8.72
CA ASN A 343 -2.86 11.31 7.61
C ASN A 343 -2.21 10.24 6.71
N TYR A 344 -1.00 9.89 6.86
CA TYR A 344 -0.65 8.72 7.67
C TYR A 344 -0.80 9.12 9.16
N LYS A 345 -2.02 9.04 9.64
CA LYS A 345 -2.19 8.13 10.73
C LYS A 345 -1.54 6.88 10.14
N GLU A 346 -0.34 6.51 10.59
CA GLU A 346 -0.45 5.52 11.63
C GLU A 346 -1.61 5.98 12.45
N SER A 347 -2.80 5.68 12.01
CA SER A 347 -3.98 5.61 12.84
C SER A 347 -3.34 4.92 14.00
N GLU A 348 -3.31 5.50 15.20
CA GLU A 348 -2.86 4.67 16.28
C GLU A 348 -3.47 3.37 15.90
N LYS A 349 -2.64 2.51 15.26
CA LYS A 349 -3.16 1.44 14.43
C LYS A 349 -3.81 0.67 15.48
N MET A 350 -5.14 0.84 15.56
CA MET A 350 -5.89 0.33 16.66
C MET A 350 -5.40 -1.06 16.79
N LYS A 351 -4.70 -1.32 17.86
CA LYS A 351 -3.99 -2.57 18.04
C LYS A 351 -4.76 -3.36 19.05
N ILE A 352 -4.87 -4.62 18.78
CA ILE A 352 -5.40 -5.57 19.75
C ILE A 352 -4.31 -6.55 20.12
N MET A 353 -4.11 -6.74 21.41
CA MET A 353 -3.19 -7.77 21.90
C MET A 353 -3.84 -9.14 21.84
N LYS A 354 -3.00 -10.17 21.72
CA LYS A 354 -3.41 -11.56 21.64
C LYS A 354 -4.49 -11.94 22.65
N ASP A 355 -4.26 -11.64 23.93
CA ASP A 355 -5.18 -12.04 25.00
C ASP A 355 -6.52 -11.26 24.93
N ASN A 356 -6.46 -10.00 24.51
CA ASN A 356 -7.63 -9.16 24.33
C ASN A 356 -8.48 -9.63 23.13
N GLU A 357 -7.86 -10.02 22.02
CA GLU A 357 -8.58 -10.56 20.86
C GLU A 357 -9.28 -11.88 21.22
N ILE A 358 -8.60 -12.80 21.91
CA ILE A 358 -9.20 -14.04 22.41
C ILE A 358 -10.40 -13.74 23.31
N ALA A 359 -10.25 -12.79 24.24
CA ALA A 359 -11.32 -12.41 25.15
C ALA A 359 -12.51 -11.80 24.41
N LEU A 360 -12.28 -10.89 23.48
CA LEU A 360 -13.29 -10.25 22.63
C LEU A 360 -14.10 -11.30 21.84
N VAL A 361 -13.43 -12.17 21.10
CA VAL A 361 -14.07 -13.21 20.27
C VAL A 361 -14.90 -14.14 21.13
N LYS A 362 -14.39 -14.56 22.30
CA LYS A 362 -15.13 -15.40 23.26
C LYS A 362 -16.37 -14.68 23.80
N GLU A 363 -16.26 -13.40 24.12
CA GLU A 363 -17.39 -12.63 24.65
C GLU A 363 -18.50 -12.47 23.60
N ILE A 364 -18.15 -12.08 22.37
CA ILE A 364 -19.11 -11.94 21.27
C ILE A 364 -19.85 -13.27 21.05
N LEU A 365 -19.13 -14.39 20.91
CA LEU A 365 -19.71 -15.69 20.63
C LEU A 365 -20.63 -16.19 21.76
N LYS A 366 -20.25 -15.94 23.02
CA LYS A 366 -21.10 -16.27 24.19
C LYS A 366 -22.39 -15.44 24.20
N LYS A 367 -22.33 -14.17 23.90
CA LYS A 367 -23.52 -13.31 23.78
C LYS A 367 -24.47 -13.80 22.69
N LEU A 368 -23.94 -14.39 21.62
CA LEU A 368 -24.70 -15.01 20.53
C LEU A 368 -25.23 -16.40 20.87
N GLY A 369 -24.84 -17.00 22.00
CA GLY A 369 -25.33 -18.27 22.48
C GLY A 369 -24.48 -19.49 22.10
N ALA A 370 -23.22 -19.29 21.65
CA ALA A 370 -22.29 -20.40 21.45
C ALA A 370 -21.84 -21.02 22.77
N SER A 371 -21.44 -22.30 22.72
CA SER A 371 -20.89 -22.99 23.89
C SER A 371 -19.53 -22.40 24.31
N GLU A 372 -19.13 -22.60 25.58
CA GLU A 372 -17.77 -22.18 26.03
C GLU A 372 -16.69 -22.86 25.20
N GLU A 373 -16.81 -24.16 24.93
CA GLU A 373 -15.85 -24.94 24.13
C GLU A 373 -15.72 -24.39 22.70
N ASP A 374 -16.86 -24.16 22.02
CA ASP A 374 -16.83 -23.64 20.65
C ASP A 374 -16.26 -22.20 20.61
N SER A 375 -16.66 -21.36 21.58
CA SER A 375 -16.13 -19.97 21.68
C SER A 375 -14.61 -19.95 21.85
N GLU A 376 -14.05 -20.85 22.64
CA GLU A 376 -12.62 -20.99 22.85
C GLU A 376 -11.90 -21.49 21.59
N LEU A 377 -12.41 -22.53 20.93
CA LEU A 377 -11.82 -23.09 19.71
C LEU A 377 -11.85 -22.09 18.55
N VAL A 378 -12.95 -21.34 18.42
CA VAL A 378 -13.05 -20.28 17.38
C VAL A 378 -12.07 -19.15 17.69
N ALA A 379 -11.97 -18.72 18.95
CA ALA A 379 -11.02 -17.68 19.34
C ALA A 379 -9.55 -18.08 19.09
N GLU A 380 -9.18 -19.32 19.47
CA GLU A 380 -7.82 -19.85 19.21
C GLU A 380 -7.49 -19.93 17.72
N ALA A 381 -8.44 -20.34 16.87
CA ALA A 381 -8.22 -20.40 15.43
C ALA A 381 -8.15 -19.00 14.79
N THR A 382 -8.92 -18.04 15.31
CA THR A 382 -8.92 -16.64 14.85
C THR A 382 -7.60 -15.96 15.15
N ILE A 383 -7.15 -16.03 16.40
CA ILE A 383 -5.88 -15.42 16.81
C ILE A 383 -4.66 -16.05 16.12
N ASP A 384 -4.67 -17.37 15.88
CA ASP A 384 -3.57 -18.03 15.15
C ASP A 384 -3.42 -17.47 13.73
N ALA A 385 -4.55 -17.17 13.08
CA ALA A 385 -4.55 -16.57 11.75
C ALA A 385 -3.95 -15.15 11.78
N ASP A 386 -4.34 -14.31 12.74
CA ASP A 386 -3.85 -12.94 12.84
C ASP A 386 -2.37 -12.88 13.26
N LEU A 387 -1.93 -13.71 14.21
CA LEU A 387 -0.52 -13.84 14.57
C LEU A 387 0.37 -14.24 13.40
N LYS A 388 -0.11 -15.10 12.50
CA LYS A 388 0.60 -15.51 11.27
C LYS A 388 0.45 -14.51 10.11
N GLY A 389 -0.36 -13.44 10.30
CA GLY A 389 -0.61 -12.40 9.31
C GLY A 389 -1.56 -12.79 8.19
N PHE A 390 -2.50 -13.73 8.47
CA PHE A 390 -3.61 -14.11 7.61
C PHE A 390 -4.89 -13.37 8.01
N THR A 391 -4.86 -12.05 8.09
CA THR A 391 -5.93 -11.18 8.63
C THR A 391 -7.31 -11.41 8.01
N SER A 392 -7.37 -11.81 6.74
CA SER A 392 -8.64 -12.19 6.08
C SER A 392 -9.28 -13.48 6.60
N HIS A 393 -8.57 -14.24 7.45
CA HIS A 393 -9.00 -15.49 8.06
C HIS A 393 -9.05 -15.40 9.60
N GLY A 394 -8.56 -14.30 10.17
CA GLY A 394 -8.61 -13.94 11.58
C GLY A 394 -9.81 -13.05 11.90
N LEU A 395 -9.60 -12.03 12.71
CA LEU A 395 -10.65 -11.11 13.17
C LEU A 395 -11.37 -10.41 12.00
N GLY A 396 -10.65 -10.12 10.90
CA GLY A 396 -11.23 -9.60 9.66
C GLY A 396 -12.28 -10.48 8.99
N ARG A 397 -12.37 -11.77 9.37
CA ARG A 397 -13.40 -12.69 8.91
C ARG A 397 -14.64 -12.70 9.80
N PHE A 398 -14.53 -12.17 11.00
CA PHE A 398 -15.54 -12.29 12.04
C PHE A 398 -16.92 -11.73 11.65
N PRO A 399 -17.01 -10.55 10.96
CA PRO A 399 -18.31 -10.04 10.49
C PRO A 399 -19.09 -11.04 9.62
N GLN A 400 -18.40 -11.86 8.82
CA GLN A 400 -19.06 -12.89 8.00
C GLN A 400 -19.57 -14.07 8.84
N TYR A 401 -18.86 -14.45 9.90
CA TYR A 401 -19.35 -15.49 10.81
C TYR A 401 -20.63 -15.06 11.52
N LEU A 402 -20.75 -13.78 11.88
CA LEU A 402 -21.97 -13.23 12.50
C LEU A 402 -23.15 -13.30 11.52
N ILE A 403 -22.98 -12.86 10.28
CA ILE A 403 -24.02 -12.99 9.25
C ILE A 403 -24.42 -14.46 9.07
N SER A 404 -23.47 -15.39 9.14
CA SER A 404 -23.74 -16.84 9.03
C SER A 404 -24.52 -17.37 10.22
N ILE A 405 -24.29 -16.87 11.43
CA ILE A 405 -25.05 -17.22 12.64
C ILE A 405 -26.47 -16.67 12.52
N GLU A 406 -26.65 -15.41 12.18
CA GLU A 406 -27.95 -14.75 12.05
C GLU A 406 -28.81 -15.37 10.95
N SER A 407 -28.19 -15.70 9.80
CA SER A 407 -28.88 -16.38 8.69
C SER A 407 -29.18 -17.88 8.97
N GLY A 408 -28.65 -18.42 10.08
CA GLY A 408 -28.83 -19.82 10.46
C GLY A 408 -28.01 -20.81 9.63
N THR A 409 -27.01 -20.37 8.87
CA THR A 409 -26.08 -21.22 8.12
C THR A 409 -24.99 -21.80 9.01
N ILE A 410 -24.70 -21.17 10.15
CA ILE A 410 -23.94 -21.79 11.27
C ILE A 410 -24.89 -22.21 12.37
N ASN A 411 -24.82 -23.50 12.73
CA ASN A 411 -25.58 -24.05 13.83
C ASN A 411 -24.75 -23.99 15.12
N LEU A 412 -25.27 -23.27 16.14
CA LEU A 412 -24.61 -23.10 17.44
C LEU A 412 -24.73 -24.33 18.37
N LYS A 413 -25.47 -25.32 17.96
CA LYS A 413 -25.62 -26.56 18.76
C LYS A 413 -24.55 -27.57 18.36
N ASP A 414 -23.84 -28.14 19.35
CA ASP A 414 -22.89 -29.23 19.11
C ASP A 414 -23.64 -30.51 18.71
N ASN A 415 -23.67 -30.76 17.41
CA ASN A 415 -24.31 -31.92 16.82
C ASN A 415 -23.37 -32.72 15.89
N ILE A 416 -22.04 -32.56 16.07
CA ILE A 416 -21.04 -33.26 15.26
C ILE A 416 -21.19 -34.76 15.42
N THR A 417 -21.33 -35.50 14.31
CA THR A 417 -21.55 -36.95 14.33
C THR A 417 -20.52 -37.68 13.49
N ILE A 418 -20.03 -38.83 14.01
CA ILE A 418 -19.19 -39.76 13.26
C ILE A 418 -20.12 -40.76 12.54
N GLU A 419 -20.20 -40.63 11.21
CA GLU A 419 -21.08 -41.50 10.40
C GLU A 419 -20.45 -42.85 10.07
N LYS A 420 -19.14 -42.87 9.90
CA LYS A 420 -18.34 -44.08 9.61
C LYS A 420 -17.05 -44.04 10.38
N GLU A 421 -16.61 -45.18 10.87
CA GLU A 421 -15.36 -45.29 11.60
C GLU A 421 -14.73 -46.69 11.41
N THR A 422 -13.41 -46.65 11.19
CA THR A 422 -12.51 -47.79 11.17
C THR A 422 -11.29 -47.48 12.04
N PRO A 423 -10.37 -48.41 12.31
CA PRO A 423 -9.17 -48.06 13.08
C PRO A 423 -8.36 -46.88 12.51
N ALA A 424 -8.27 -46.75 11.20
CA ALA A 424 -7.45 -45.70 10.56
C ALA A 424 -8.27 -44.54 9.94
N ILE A 425 -9.59 -44.76 9.72
CA ILE A 425 -10.41 -43.81 8.93
C ILE A 425 -11.66 -43.42 9.74
N ALA A 426 -12.12 -42.17 9.57
CA ALA A 426 -13.44 -41.76 9.99
C ALA A 426 -14.06 -40.79 8.96
N LEU A 427 -15.41 -40.76 8.95
CA LEU A 427 -16.19 -39.76 8.24
C LEU A 427 -17.06 -39.02 9.24
N ILE A 428 -16.93 -37.70 9.26
CA ILE A 428 -17.66 -36.80 10.18
C ILE A 428 -18.67 -35.97 9.39
N ASN A 429 -19.87 -35.88 9.90
CA ASN A 429 -20.86 -34.89 9.52
C ASN A 429 -20.79 -33.73 10.53
N GLY A 430 -20.43 -32.54 10.06
CA GLY A 430 -20.31 -31.35 10.90
C GLY A 430 -21.65 -30.70 11.28
N ASN A 431 -22.77 -31.15 10.67
CA ASN A 431 -24.16 -30.67 10.93
C ASN A 431 -24.25 -29.12 10.93
N SER A 432 -23.53 -28.49 10.01
CA SER A 432 -23.40 -27.01 9.86
C SER A 432 -22.90 -26.29 11.13
N GLY A 433 -22.16 -26.98 11.99
CA GLY A 433 -21.51 -26.39 13.16
C GLY A 433 -20.39 -25.40 12.78
N PHE A 434 -19.78 -24.74 13.76
CA PHE A 434 -18.59 -23.93 13.55
C PHE A 434 -17.51 -24.76 12.87
N GLY A 435 -17.02 -24.27 11.72
CA GLY A 435 -15.97 -24.96 10.98
C GLY A 435 -14.70 -25.18 11.81
N GLN A 436 -14.35 -24.25 12.69
CA GLN A 436 -13.22 -24.35 13.60
C GLN A 436 -13.36 -25.53 14.61
N ALA A 437 -14.51 -25.63 15.23
CA ALA A 437 -14.77 -26.71 16.19
C ALA A 437 -14.81 -28.11 15.51
N VAL A 438 -15.45 -28.19 14.34
CA VAL A 438 -15.49 -29.41 13.53
C VAL A 438 -14.08 -29.84 13.10
N ALA A 439 -13.29 -28.93 12.56
CA ALA A 439 -11.94 -29.17 12.09
C ALA A 439 -10.98 -29.58 13.23
N TYR A 440 -11.08 -28.93 14.39
CA TYR A 440 -10.33 -29.29 15.59
C TYR A 440 -10.60 -30.73 16.00
N LYS A 441 -11.88 -31.08 16.14
CA LYS A 441 -12.30 -32.44 16.53
C LYS A 441 -11.88 -33.49 15.49
N ALA A 442 -11.94 -33.16 14.20
CA ALA A 442 -11.50 -34.03 13.12
C ALA A 442 -9.97 -34.28 13.15
N MET A 443 -9.15 -33.25 13.34
CA MET A 443 -7.70 -33.43 13.44
C MET A 443 -7.31 -34.18 14.73
N LYS A 444 -7.94 -33.89 15.88
CA LYS A 444 -7.69 -34.66 17.12
C LYS A 444 -8.03 -36.13 16.95
N LEU A 445 -9.11 -36.46 16.23
CA LEU A 445 -9.48 -37.86 15.92
C LEU A 445 -8.45 -38.51 14.98
N ALA A 446 -7.97 -37.78 13.94
CA ALA A 446 -6.92 -38.27 13.04
C ALA A 446 -5.62 -38.57 13.81
N VAL A 447 -5.19 -37.67 14.69
CA VAL A 447 -4.00 -37.84 15.55
C VAL A 447 -4.18 -39.08 16.49
N LYS A 448 -5.33 -39.24 17.13
CA LYS A 448 -5.61 -40.41 17.97
C LYS A 448 -5.42 -41.70 17.17
N LYS A 449 -6.02 -41.78 15.98
CA LYS A 449 -5.92 -42.97 15.12
C LYS A 449 -4.47 -43.20 14.65
N ALA A 450 -3.73 -42.14 14.30
CA ALA A 450 -2.32 -42.23 13.91
C ALA A 450 -1.48 -42.83 15.05
N LYS A 451 -1.64 -42.36 16.28
CA LYS A 451 -0.93 -42.90 17.45
C LYS A 451 -1.25 -44.41 17.71
N GLU A 452 -2.47 -44.82 17.40
CA GLU A 452 -2.88 -46.22 17.56
C GLU A 452 -2.33 -47.14 16.46
N VAL A 453 -2.58 -46.80 15.19
CA VAL A 453 -2.29 -47.69 14.04
C VAL A 453 -1.26 -47.14 13.04
N GLY A 454 -0.67 -45.97 13.27
CA GLY A 454 0.40 -45.35 12.46
C GLY A 454 -0.10 -44.26 11.50
N ILE A 455 -1.37 -44.32 11.11
CA ILE A 455 -2.00 -43.29 10.25
C ILE A 455 -3.45 -43.08 10.68
N GLY A 456 -3.90 -41.83 10.62
CA GLY A 456 -5.31 -41.46 10.77
C GLY A 456 -5.74 -40.61 9.59
N CYS A 457 -6.92 -40.92 9.02
CA CYS A 457 -7.49 -40.17 7.93
C CYS A 457 -8.97 -39.88 8.24
N VAL A 458 -9.34 -38.62 8.40
CA VAL A 458 -10.68 -38.18 8.77
C VAL A 458 -11.23 -37.26 7.71
N GLY A 459 -12.28 -37.67 7.02
CA GLY A 459 -13.05 -36.87 6.10
C GLY A 459 -14.16 -36.10 6.83
N VAL A 460 -14.46 -34.92 6.37
CA VAL A 460 -15.54 -34.07 6.92
C VAL A 460 -16.39 -33.54 5.78
N HIS A 461 -17.68 -33.53 5.97
CA HIS A 461 -18.65 -32.84 5.12
C HIS A 461 -19.67 -32.08 5.97
N ASN A 462 -20.48 -31.23 5.32
CA ASN A 462 -21.50 -30.43 5.97
C ASN A 462 -20.93 -29.61 7.16
N SER A 463 -19.81 -28.93 6.91
CA SER A 463 -19.10 -28.04 7.83
C SER A 463 -19.04 -26.63 7.25
N ASN A 464 -18.65 -25.66 8.06
CA ASN A 464 -18.50 -24.27 7.63
C ASN A 464 -17.03 -23.89 7.38
N HIS A 465 -16.80 -22.63 6.98
CA HIS A 465 -15.46 -22.08 6.89
C HIS A 465 -14.74 -22.17 8.25
N PHE A 466 -13.47 -22.57 8.25
CA PHE A 466 -12.74 -22.93 9.47
C PHE A 466 -11.47 -22.08 9.73
N GLY A 467 -11.30 -20.94 9.04
CA GLY A 467 -10.08 -20.14 9.17
C GLY A 467 -8.93 -20.69 8.34
N VAL A 468 -7.70 -20.61 8.88
CA VAL A 468 -6.48 -21.07 8.23
C VAL A 468 -6.27 -22.57 8.37
N THR A 469 -5.80 -23.22 7.32
CA THR A 469 -5.59 -24.69 7.28
C THR A 469 -4.44 -25.11 8.19
N GLY A 470 -3.41 -24.25 8.30
CA GLY A 470 -2.19 -24.49 9.09
C GLY A 470 -2.43 -24.67 10.59
N PHE A 471 -3.44 -23.98 11.16
CA PHE A 471 -3.79 -24.14 12.57
C PHE A 471 -4.03 -25.61 12.95
N TYR A 472 -4.72 -26.34 12.11
CA TYR A 472 -5.05 -27.74 12.38
C TYR A 472 -3.87 -28.68 12.14
N SER A 473 -2.99 -28.39 11.18
CA SER A 473 -1.74 -29.16 11.02
C SER A 473 -0.83 -29.01 12.25
N ASP A 474 -0.81 -27.81 12.87
CA ASP A 474 -0.04 -27.53 14.07
C ASP A 474 -0.55 -28.29 15.31
N ILE A 475 -1.85 -28.59 15.38
CA ILE A 475 -2.41 -29.48 16.42
C ILE A 475 -1.75 -30.86 16.36
N ALA A 476 -1.56 -31.42 15.17
CA ALA A 476 -0.87 -32.70 15.00
C ALA A 476 0.63 -32.59 15.37
N VAL A 477 1.28 -31.51 14.97
CA VAL A 477 2.72 -31.24 15.29
C VAL A 477 2.95 -31.16 16.81
N LYS A 478 2.10 -30.46 17.54
CA LYS A 478 2.15 -30.39 19.01
C LYS A 478 2.06 -31.78 19.69
N GLU A 479 1.43 -32.73 19.03
CA GLU A 479 1.33 -34.11 19.48
C GLU A 479 2.46 -35.02 18.96
N GLY A 480 3.46 -34.46 18.26
CA GLY A 480 4.58 -35.19 17.67
C GLY A 480 4.22 -35.99 16.42
N VAL A 481 3.14 -35.64 15.73
CA VAL A 481 2.59 -36.30 14.56
C VAL A 481 2.63 -35.38 13.36
N ILE A 482 2.92 -35.88 12.16
CA ILE A 482 2.82 -35.11 10.92
C ILE A 482 1.34 -34.86 10.64
N GLY A 483 0.94 -33.60 10.46
CA GLY A 483 -0.43 -33.23 10.11
C GLY A 483 -0.54 -32.72 8.69
N THR A 484 -1.54 -33.19 7.94
CA THR A 484 -1.91 -32.64 6.63
C THR A 484 -3.38 -32.30 6.62
N VAL A 485 -3.72 -31.14 6.11
CA VAL A 485 -5.11 -30.65 5.98
C VAL A 485 -5.31 -30.14 4.57
N ILE A 486 -6.38 -30.60 3.92
CA ILE A 486 -6.81 -30.11 2.61
C ILE A 486 -8.32 -29.85 2.64
N ALA A 487 -8.76 -28.85 1.89
CA ALA A 487 -10.16 -28.49 1.74
C ALA A 487 -10.47 -28.02 0.31
N ASN A 488 -11.74 -28.14 -0.11
CA ASN A 488 -12.21 -27.41 -1.28
C ASN A 488 -12.96 -26.12 -0.86
N THR A 489 -13.12 -25.20 -1.81
CA THR A 489 -13.81 -23.91 -1.59
C THR A 489 -14.70 -23.57 -2.77
N ASP A 490 -15.49 -22.50 -2.66
CA ASP A 490 -16.29 -21.98 -3.79
C ASP A 490 -15.42 -21.83 -5.05
N PRO A 491 -15.96 -22.11 -6.25
CA PRO A 491 -15.21 -22.02 -7.50
C PRO A 491 -14.52 -20.65 -7.69
N ALA A 492 -13.22 -20.69 -7.98
CA ALA A 492 -12.38 -19.52 -8.18
C ALA A 492 -11.34 -19.71 -9.30
N ILE A 493 -10.90 -20.97 -9.53
CA ILE A 493 -9.87 -21.32 -10.51
C ILE A 493 -10.53 -21.98 -11.72
N ALA A 494 -10.18 -21.52 -12.93
CA ALA A 494 -10.54 -22.24 -14.17
C ALA A 494 -9.64 -23.48 -14.36
N PRO A 495 -10.18 -24.60 -14.88
CA PRO A 495 -9.36 -25.70 -15.36
C PRO A 495 -8.35 -25.21 -16.38
N PHE A 496 -7.16 -25.79 -16.38
CA PHE A 496 -6.09 -25.40 -17.31
C PHE A 496 -6.56 -25.52 -18.77
N GLY A 497 -6.55 -24.40 -19.48
CA GLY A 497 -7.05 -24.28 -20.84
C GLY A 497 -8.54 -23.91 -20.95
N ALA A 498 -9.22 -23.63 -19.83
CA ALA A 498 -10.60 -23.11 -19.78
C ALA A 498 -10.62 -21.69 -19.20
N SER A 499 -11.75 -21.01 -19.33
CA SER A 499 -11.98 -19.65 -18.83
C SER A 499 -12.92 -19.63 -17.59
N GLU A 500 -13.85 -20.57 -17.52
CA GLU A 500 -14.85 -20.60 -16.47
C GLU A 500 -14.30 -21.21 -15.17
N ALA A 501 -14.49 -20.52 -14.03
CA ALA A 501 -14.13 -21.04 -12.72
C ALA A 501 -14.95 -22.31 -12.37
N LEU A 502 -14.24 -23.37 -11.99
CA LEU A 502 -14.83 -24.66 -11.63
C LEU A 502 -14.28 -25.21 -10.31
N ILE A 503 -13.03 -24.94 -9.99
CA ILE A 503 -12.32 -25.48 -8.84
C ILE A 503 -12.08 -24.34 -7.86
N GLY A 504 -12.17 -24.62 -6.56
CA GLY A 504 -11.85 -23.65 -5.52
C GLY A 504 -10.34 -23.30 -5.44
N THR A 505 -9.98 -22.41 -4.55
CA THR A 505 -8.56 -22.11 -4.22
C THR A 505 -7.89 -23.27 -3.47
N ASN A 506 -8.64 -24.26 -3.09
CA ASN A 506 -8.29 -25.58 -2.56
C ASN A 506 -6.98 -25.61 -1.77
N PRO A 507 -6.97 -25.10 -0.51
CA PRO A 507 -5.77 -24.96 0.28
C PRO A 507 -5.22 -26.32 0.74
N ILE A 508 -3.90 -26.34 0.96
CA ILE A 508 -3.16 -27.44 1.57
C ILE A 508 -2.25 -26.90 2.67
N ALA A 509 -2.31 -27.54 3.84
CA ALA A 509 -1.34 -27.33 4.91
C ALA A 509 -0.68 -28.65 5.30
N ILE A 510 0.63 -28.58 5.58
CA ILE A 510 1.41 -29.69 6.11
C ILE A 510 2.30 -29.17 7.23
N GLY A 511 2.17 -29.72 8.43
CA GLY A 511 3.03 -29.44 9.58
C GLY A 511 3.90 -30.67 9.91
N ILE A 512 5.18 -30.43 10.20
CA ILE A 512 6.19 -31.45 10.46
C ILE A 512 6.74 -31.26 11.88
N PRO A 513 6.69 -32.29 12.77
CA PRO A 513 7.30 -32.21 14.08
C PRO A 513 8.84 -32.16 13.97
N SER A 514 9.43 -31.08 14.45
CA SER A 514 10.86 -30.82 14.48
C SER A 514 11.21 -29.84 15.60
N ASP A 515 12.51 -29.56 15.80
CA ASP A 515 12.96 -28.58 16.77
C ASP A 515 12.76 -27.12 16.29
N SER A 516 12.57 -26.95 14.98
CA SER A 516 12.16 -25.68 14.36
C SER A 516 10.70 -25.76 13.91
N TYR A 517 10.03 -24.63 13.80
CA TYR A 517 8.69 -24.61 13.19
C TYR A 517 8.83 -24.86 11.68
N ILE A 518 8.23 -25.93 11.21
CA ILE A 518 8.21 -26.31 9.78
C ILE A 518 6.74 -26.56 9.40
N ALA A 519 6.21 -25.68 8.60
CA ALA A 519 4.87 -25.79 8.09
C ALA A 519 4.73 -25.10 6.72
N VAL A 520 3.85 -25.62 5.90
CA VAL A 520 3.32 -24.94 4.73
C VAL A 520 1.81 -24.79 4.90
N ASP A 521 1.30 -23.59 4.61
CA ASP A 521 -0.14 -23.32 4.47
C ASP A 521 -0.31 -22.43 3.25
N MET A 522 -0.93 -22.95 2.20
CA MET A 522 -1.03 -22.24 0.93
C MET A 522 -2.29 -22.63 0.16
N ALA A 523 -2.87 -21.67 -0.55
CA ALA A 523 -3.84 -21.92 -1.60
C ALA A 523 -3.15 -22.53 -2.83
N THR A 524 -3.92 -23.22 -3.68
CA THR A 524 -3.46 -23.70 -4.99
C THR A 524 -3.64 -22.68 -6.12
N SER A 525 -4.23 -21.53 -5.81
CA SER A 525 -4.26 -20.34 -6.68
C SER A 525 -2.98 -19.51 -6.58
N VAL A 526 -2.69 -18.72 -7.61
CA VAL A 526 -1.56 -17.78 -7.61
C VAL A 526 -1.76 -16.63 -6.60
N THR A 527 -3.01 -16.30 -6.31
CA THR A 527 -3.41 -15.28 -5.33
C THR A 527 -4.72 -15.64 -4.65
N ALA A 528 -5.01 -15.02 -3.51
CA ALA A 528 -6.30 -15.12 -2.85
C ALA A 528 -7.31 -14.14 -3.48
N ARG A 529 -8.60 -14.53 -3.54
CA ARG A 529 -9.68 -13.64 -4.02
C ARG A 529 -9.76 -12.33 -3.22
N GLY A 530 -9.44 -12.37 -1.93
CA GLY A 530 -9.37 -11.19 -1.07
C GLY A 530 -8.38 -10.13 -1.55
N LYS A 531 -7.24 -10.54 -2.11
CA LYS A 531 -6.27 -9.60 -2.69
C LYS A 531 -6.76 -8.93 -3.97
N ILE A 532 -7.57 -9.63 -4.78
CA ILE A 532 -8.21 -9.03 -5.97
C ILE A 532 -9.25 -8.01 -5.53
N LEU A 533 -10.07 -8.33 -4.52
CA LEU A 533 -11.04 -7.38 -3.94
C LEU A 533 -10.34 -6.16 -3.31
N GLU A 534 -9.22 -6.37 -2.66
CA GLU A 534 -8.38 -5.30 -2.13
C GLU A 534 -7.84 -4.40 -3.24
N SER A 535 -7.31 -5.00 -4.33
CA SER A 535 -6.84 -4.25 -5.51
C SER A 535 -7.99 -3.45 -6.15
N LYS A 536 -9.19 -4.05 -6.31
CA LYS A 536 -10.38 -3.33 -6.79
C LYS A 536 -10.72 -2.13 -5.89
N ARG A 537 -10.72 -2.32 -4.57
CA ARG A 537 -11.02 -1.24 -3.62
C ARG A 537 -10.00 -0.11 -3.67
N LYS A 538 -8.73 -0.45 -3.94
CA LYS A 538 -7.62 0.51 -4.04
C LYS A 538 -7.42 1.07 -5.46
N GLY A 539 -8.23 0.66 -6.44
CA GLY A 539 -8.07 1.07 -7.84
C GLY A 539 -6.79 0.57 -8.49
N LEU A 540 -6.21 -0.54 -8.01
CA LEU A 540 -4.92 -1.07 -8.45
C LEU A 540 -5.11 -2.14 -9.51
N GLU A 541 -4.26 -2.14 -10.53
CA GLU A 541 -4.14 -3.26 -11.45
C GLU A 541 -3.56 -4.50 -10.76
N LEU A 542 -3.97 -5.66 -11.21
CA LEU A 542 -3.42 -6.94 -10.78
C LEU A 542 -2.09 -7.19 -11.49
N PRO A 543 -1.13 -7.88 -10.85
CA PRO A 543 0.03 -8.40 -11.55
C PRO A 543 -0.38 -9.32 -12.72
N GLU A 544 0.35 -9.25 -13.83
CA GLU A 544 0.16 -10.17 -14.94
C GLU A 544 0.23 -11.64 -14.50
N GLY A 545 -0.61 -12.48 -15.08
CA GLY A 545 -0.65 -13.91 -14.79
C GLY A 545 -1.41 -14.27 -13.49
N TRP A 546 -2.18 -13.34 -12.93
CA TRP A 546 -3.02 -13.64 -11.76
C TRP A 546 -4.42 -14.10 -12.14
N ALA A 547 -5.01 -13.54 -13.18
CA ALA A 547 -6.41 -13.78 -13.51
C ALA A 547 -6.68 -13.80 -15.02
N LEU A 548 -7.84 -14.37 -15.35
CA LEU A 548 -8.49 -14.27 -16.65
C LEU A 548 -9.80 -13.47 -16.50
N ASP A 549 -10.18 -12.75 -17.55
CA ASP A 549 -11.51 -12.16 -17.66
C ASP A 549 -12.58 -13.25 -17.94
N LYS A 550 -13.84 -12.86 -18.01
CA LYS A 550 -14.97 -13.77 -18.30
C LYS A 550 -14.88 -14.47 -19.68
N ASP A 551 -14.12 -13.89 -20.62
CA ASP A 551 -13.92 -14.41 -21.95
C ASP A 551 -12.67 -15.32 -22.04
N GLY A 552 -11.89 -15.41 -20.95
CA GLY A 552 -10.69 -16.27 -20.80
C GLY A 552 -9.40 -15.60 -21.27
N ASN A 553 -9.38 -14.30 -21.47
CA ASN A 553 -8.15 -13.57 -21.76
C ASN A 553 -7.44 -13.18 -20.46
N PRO A 554 -6.10 -13.16 -20.44
CA PRO A 554 -5.36 -12.61 -19.31
C PRO A 554 -5.79 -11.17 -19.01
N THR A 555 -6.01 -10.85 -17.74
CA THR A 555 -6.41 -9.50 -17.33
C THR A 555 -5.62 -9.03 -16.11
N THR A 556 -5.31 -7.74 -16.10
CA THR A 556 -4.79 -7.00 -14.94
C THR A 556 -5.89 -6.17 -14.27
N ASP A 557 -7.07 -6.05 -14.88
CA ASP A 557 -8.22 -5.36 -14.31
C ASP A 557 -8.88 -6.20 -13.19
N PRO A 558 -8.92 -5.72 -11.94
CA PRO A 558 -9.54 -6.45 -10.83
C PRO A 558 -11.04 -6.71 -11.03
N GLU A 559 -11.76 -5.82 -11.72
CA GLU A 559 -13.19 -5.98 -11.96
C GLU A 559 -13.45 -7.11 -12.94
N ALA A 560 -12.73 -7.11 -14.06
CA ALA A 560 -12.78 -8.19 -15.04
C ALA A 560 -12.33 -9.55 -14.42
N ALA A 561 -11.34 -9.53 -13.54
CA ALA A 561 -10.85 -10.71 -12.83
C ALA A 561 -11.89 -11.30 -11.85
N LEU A 562 -12.69 -10.45 -11.20
CA LEU A 562 -13.78 -10.89 -10.31
C LEU A 562 -14.96 -11.50 -11.05
N GLU A 563 -15.19 -11.10 -12.29
CA GLU A 563 -16.17 -11.71 -13.21
C GLU A 563 -15.64 -12.97 -13.89
N GLY A 564 -14.33 -13.13 -13.95
CA GLY A 564 -13.63 -14.23 -14.58
C GLY A 564 -13.12 -15.29 -13.60
N SER A 565 -11.84 -15.63 -13.69
CA SER A 565 -11.21 -16.67 -12.86
C SER A 565 -9.79 -16.34 -12.45
N ILE A 566 -9.37 -16.87 -11.28
CA ILE A 566 -7.99 -16.80 -10.80
C ILE A 566 -7.18 -17.91 -11.44
N LEU A 567 -5.89 -17.69 -11.71
CA LEU A 567 -4.99 -18.72 -12.21
C LEU A 567 -4.43 -19.59 -11.06
N ALA A 568 -4.15 -20.85 -11.38
CA ALA A 568 -3.45 -21.75 -10.47
C ALA A 568 -1.96 -21.39 -10.40
N PHE A 569 -1.33 -21.51 -9.20
CA PHE A 569 0.10 -21.28 -9.07
C PHE A 569 0.90 -22.27 -9.94
N GLY A 570 2.00 -21.82 -10.56
CA GLY A 570 2.83 -22.68 -11.42
C GLY A 570 2.08 -23.31 -12.60
N GLY A 571 0.98 -22.73 -13.05
CA GLY A 571 0.20 -23.14 -14.21
C GLY A 571 -0.42 -24.54 -14.07
N PHE A 572 -0.15 -25.43 -15.04
CA PHE A 572 -0.69 -26.80 -15.04
C PHE A 572 -0.41 -27.59 -13.74
N LYS A 573 0.76 -27.39 -13.12
CA LYS A 573 1.12 -28.16 -11.90
C LYS A 573 0.23 -27.80 -10.72
N GLY A 574 -0.02 -26.52 -10.48
CA GLY A 574 -0.94 -26.07 -9.44
C GLY A 574 -2.39 -26.48 -9.71
N TYR A 575 -2.84 -26.36 -10.97
CA TYR A 575 -4.13 -26.87 -11.39
C TYR A 575 -4.29 -28.35 -11.10
N ALA A 576 -3.30 -29.17 -11.47
CA ALA A 576 -3.35 -30.61 -11.23
C ALA A 576 -3.45 -30.96 -9.74
N LEU A 577 -2.75 -30.22 -8.86
CA LEU A 577 -2.86 -30.36 -7.41
C LEU A 577 -4.25 -29.95 -6.93
N ALA A 578 -4.76 -28.79 -7.34
CA ALA A 578 -6.11 -28.33 -7.00
C ALA A 578 -7.19 -29.33 -7.40
N PHE A 579 -7.07 -29.91 -8.59
CA PHE A 579 -8.00 -30.91 -9.09
C PHE A 579 -7.99 -32.19 -8.24
N MET A 580 -6.80 -32.66 -7.80
CA MET A 580 -6.75 -33.83 -6.91
C MET A 580 -7.30 -33.52 -5.53
N ILE A 581 -7.07 -32.35 -4.99
CA ILE A 581 -7.68 -31.89 -3.72
C ILE A 581 -9.19 -31.88 -3.86
N GLU A 582 -9.75 -31.35 -4.95
CA GLU A 582 -11.19 -31.33 -5.20
C GLU A 582 -11.82 -32.73 -5.12
N ILE A 583 -11.18 -33.75 -5.68
CA ILE A 583 -11.68 -35.14 -5.63
C ILE A 583 -11.60 -35.71 -4.21
N LEU A 584 -10.53 -35.41 -3.48
CA LEU A 584 -10.29 -35.92 -2.14
C LEU A 584 -11.20 -35.26 -1.09
N THR A 585 -11.63 -34.02 -1.33
CA THR A 585 -12.45 -33.26 -0.39
C THR A 585 -13.91 -33.12 -0.80
N GLY A 586 -14.26 -33.47 -2.03
CA GLY A 586 -15.63 -33.56 -2.53
C GLY A 586 -16.12 -35.00 -2.54
N PRO A 587 -15.95 -35.72 -3.67
CA PRO A 587 -16.48 -37.07 -3.85
C PRO A 587 -16.05 -38.10 -2.79
N LEU A 588 -14.81 -38.06 -2.31
CA LEU A 588 -14.29 -39.04 -1.34
C LEU A 588 -14.99 -38.91 0.01
N VAL A 589 -15.26 -37.71 0.48
CA VAL A 589 -15.84 -37.43 1.79
C VAL A 589 -17.36 -37.19 1.76
N ASN A 590 -17.99 -37.42 0.62
CA ASN A 590 -19.43 -37.27 0.41
C ASN A 590 -19.89 -35.79 0.53
N ALA A 591 -19.00 -34.84 0.17
CA ALA A 591 -19.29 -33.42 0.07
C ALA A 591 -19.54 -33.02 -1.40
N GLU A 592 -19.98 -31.77 -1.60
CA GLU A 592 -20.13 -31.19 -2.94
C GLU A 592 -18.78 -30.92 -3.60
N TYR A 593 -18.80 -30.79 -4.91
CA TYR A 593 -17.60 -30.53 -5.75
C TYR A 593 -17.93 -29.62 -6.94
N GLY A 594 -16.92 -28.94 -7.46
CA GLY A 594 -17.05 -28.04 -8.60
C GLY A 594 -18.08 -26.94 -8.30
N LYS A 595 -19.02 -26.70 -9.23
CA LYS A 595 -20.06 -25.67 -9.09
C LYS A 595 -21.06 -25.91 -7.94
N GLY A 596 -21.07 -27.11 -7.36
CA GLY A 596 -21.88 -27.43 -6.19
C GLY A 596 -21.32 -26.89 -4.88
N VAL A 597 -20.02 -26.54 -4.84
CA VAL A 597 -19.40 -25.98 -3.63
C VAL A 597 -19.84 -24.54 -3.43
N THR A 598 -20.41 -24.23 -2.27
CA THR A 598 -20.94 -22.91 -1.90
C THR A 598 -20.67 -22.62 -0.42
N GLY A 599 -20.84 -21.36 -0.02
CA GLY A 599 -20.89 -20.95 1.38
C GLY A 599 -19.54 -20.56 2.00
N THR A 600 -18.41 -20.79 1.34
CA THR A 600 -17.11 -20.31 1.87
C THR A 600 -16.90 -18.82 1.62
N ALA A 601 -17.47 -18.28 0.52
CA ALA A 601 -17.43 -16.87 0.18
C ALA A 601 -18.76 -16.13 0.44
N SER A 602 -19.87 -16.84 0.61
CA SER A 602 -21.23 -16.29 0.76
C SER A 602 -21.85 -16.71 2.09
N PRO A 603 -21.85 -15.85 3.12
CA PRO A 603 -22.24 -16.21 4.49
C PRO A 603 -23.74 -16.60 4.63
N THR A 604 -24.59 -16.18 3.69
CA THR A 604 -26.03 -16.51 3.67
C THR A 604 -26.37 -17.81 2.94
N LYS A 605 -25.38 -18.51 2.36
CA LYS A 605 -25.54 -19.80 1.72
C LYS A 605 -25.00 -20.93 2.61
N ASN A 606 -25.68 -22.08 2.64
CA ASN A 606 -25.17 -23.26 3.32
C ASN A 606 -23.79 -23.61 2.75
N CYS A 607 -22.85 -23.88 3.63
CA CYS A 607 -21.52 -24.31 3.26
C CYS A 607 -21.51 -25.78 2.90
N THR A 608 -21.16 -26.11 1.65
CA THR A 608 -21.22 -27.48 1.11
C THR A 608 -19.84 -28.07 0.86
N LYS A 609 -18.79 -27.38 1.31
CA LYS A 609 -17.38 -27.82 1.16
C LYS A 609 -17.13 -29.16 1.91
N GLY A 610 -16.05 -29.82 1.54
CA GLY A 610 -15.49 -30.92 2.28
C GLY A 610 -14.04 -30.72 2.68
N ASP A 611 -13.61 -31.45 3.71
CA ASP A 611 -12.26 -31.36 4.25
C ASP A 611 -11.67 -32.75 4.45
N LEU A 612 -10.36 -32.88 4.40
CA LEU A 612 -9.64 -34.12 4.72
C LEU A 612 -8.48 -33.83 5.65
N TYR A 613 -8.41 -34.51 6.75
CA TYR A 613 -7.39 -34.44 7.79
C TYR A 613 -6.62 -35.74 7.83
N ILE A 614 -5.30 -35.68 7.61
CA ILE A 614 -4.41 -36.84 7.62
C ILE A 614 -3.34 -36.62 8.68
N ALA A 615 -3.16 -37.63 9.54
CA ALA A 615 -2.14 -37.65 10.56
C ALA A 615 -1.24 -38.88 10.37
N ILE A 616 0.07 -38.72 10.45
CA ILE A 616 1.04 -39.84 10.33
C ILE A 616 1.97 -39.78 11.54
N ASP A 617 2.04 -40.87 12.28
CA ASP A 617 2.93 -41.00 13.44
C ASP A 617 4.34 -41.46 13.04
N PRO A 618 5.35 -40.56 13.05
CA PRO A 618 6.73 -40.93 12.71
C PRO A 618 7.29 -42.02 13.60
N SER A 619 6.79 -42.17 14.84
CA SER A 619 7.28 -43.19 15.77
C SER A 619 7.02 -44.63 15.31
N LYS A 620 6.10 -44.82 14.33
CA LYS A 620 5.83 -46.12 13.71
C LYS A 620 6.79 -46.50 12.60
N PHE A 621 7.60 -45.52 12.12
CA PHE A 621 8.66 -45.73 11.13
C PHE A 621 10.04 -45.81 11.78
N GLY A 622 10.20 -45.23 12.99
CA GLY A 622 11.48 -45.17 13.70
C GLY A 622 11.34 -44.38 15.00
N SER A 623 12.45 -43.89 15.53
CA SER A 623 12.40 -43.01 16.72
C SER A 623 11.93 -41.61 16.29
N LEU A 624 11.04 -41.02 17.08
CA LEU A 624 10.59 -39.63 16.86
C LEU A 624 11.76 -38.66 17.00
N GLU A 625 12.68 -38.89 17.93
CA GLU A 625 13.87 -38.06 18.16
C GLU A 625 14.79 -38.13 16.92
N ASP A 626 15.04 -39.32 16.35
CA ASP A 626 15.82 -39.47 15.14
C ASP A 626 15.16 -38.77 13.92
N PHE A 627 13.85 -38.85 13.82
CA PHE A 627 13.08 -38.14 12.81
C PHE A 627 13.27 -36.65 12.93
N LYS A 628 13.07 -36.05 14.12
CA LYS A 628 13.26 -34.62 14.39
C LYS A 628 14.70 -34.18 14.08
N ALA A 629 15.71 -34.95 14.56
CA ALA A 629 17.10 -34.64 14.33
C ALA A 629 17.46 -34.60 12.83
N LYS A 630 16.99 -35.58 12.05
CA LYS A 630 17.20 -35.60 10.59
C LYS A 630 16.48 -34.47 9.87
N THR A 631 15.27 -34.11 10.32
CA THR A 631 14.52 -32.98 9.80
C THR A 631 15.25 -31.66 10.05
N THR A 632 15.74 -31.47 11.29
CA THR A 632 16.53 -30.29 11.67
C THR A 632 17.84 -30.21 10.88
N ASP A 633 18.53 -31.34 10.68
CA ASP A 633 19.75 -31.42 9.86
C ASP A 633 19.47 -31.01 8.39
N PHE A 634 18.37 -31.50 7.81
CA PHE A 634 17.96 -31.10 6.46
C PHE A 634 17.66 -29.60 6.37
N CYS A 635 16.99 -29.00 7.35
CA CYS A 635 16.76 -27.55 7.40
C CYS A 635 18.08 -26.78 7.46
N ASN A 636 19.04 -27.25 8.26
CA ASN A 636 20.35 -26.62 8.35
C ASN A 636 21.13 -26.72 7.02
N GLN A 637 21.06 -27.85 6.32
CA GLN A 637 21.63 -28.00 4.98
C GLN A 637 20.99 -27.03 3.98
N ALA A 638 19.66 -26.86 4.04
CA ALA A 638 18.96 -25.91 3.18
C ALA A 638 19.41 -24.47 3.45
N ARG A 639 19.49 -24.07 4.73
CA ARG A 639 19.97 -22.72 5.10
C ARG A 639 21.43 -22.48 4.70
N ALA A 640 22.26 -23.50 4.77
CA ALA A 640 23.68 -23.41 4.36
C ALA A 640 23.86 -23.30 2.82
N ALA A 641 22.84 -23.54 2.03
CA ALA A 641 22.92 -23.43 0.58
C ALA A 641 22.99 -21.99 0.03
N GLY A 642 22.75 -20.97 0.86
CA GLY A 642 22.86 -19.55 0.50
C GLY A 642 22.53 -18.60 1.64
N GLU A 643 22.92 -17.33 1.52
CA GLU A 643 22.80 -16.34 2.59
C GLU A 643 21.34 -15.95 2.92
N ASN A 644 20.43 -16.04 1.96
CA ASN A 644 19.03 -15.61 2.09
C ASN A 644 18.03 -16.77 1.98
N VAL A 645 18.45 -17.98 2.33
CA VAL A 645 17.56 -19.15 2.29
C VAL A 645 16.60 -19.13 3.46
N SER A 646 15.30 -19.17 3.16
CA SER A 646 14.21 -19.34 4.12
C SER A 646 13.60 -20.74 3.93
N ILE A 647 13.29 -21.42 5.02
CA ILE A 647 12.51 -22.67 4.98
C ILE A 647 11.03 -22.39 5.24
N PRO A 648 10.12 -23.28 4.82
CA PRO A 648 8.70 -23.12 5.10
C PRO A 648 8.42 -23.02 6.62
N GLY A 649 7.78 -21.93 7.03
CA GLY A 649 7.51 -21.60 8.43
C GLY A 649 8.35 -20.47 9.02
N ASP A 650 9.51 -20.13 8.44
CA ASP A 650 10.38 -19.06 8.95
C ASP A 650 9.70 -17.67 8.92
N LEU A 651 8.84 -17.44 7.93
CA LEU A 651 8.12 -16.17 7.79
C LEU A 651 7.04 -16.05 8.87
N GLU A 652 6.30 -17.12 9.11
CA GLU A 652 5.26 -17.19 10.13
C GLU A 652 5.85 -16.98 11.54
N VAL A 653 6.99 -17.58 11.85
CA VAL A 653 7.69 -17.39 13.14
C VAL A 653 8.03 -15.91 13.36
N LYS A 654 8.52 -15.21 12.32
CA LYS A 654 8.83 -13.78 12.42
C LYS A 654 7.57 -12.93 12.64
N LYS A 655 6.49 -13.26 11.94
CA LYS A 655 5.22 -12.54 12.09
C LYS A 655 4.61 -12.76 13.47
N ILE A 656 4.59 -14.01 13.96
CA ILE A 656 4.10 -14.33 15.31
C ILE A 656 4.89 -13.52 16.34
N ALA A 657 6.22 -13.55 16.30
CA ALA A 657 7.05 -12.81 17.25
C ALA A 657 6.79 -11.29 17.21
N ASN A 658 6.57 -10.73 16.03
CA ASN A 658 6.23 -9.32 15.88
C ASN A 658 4.83 -9.01 16.43
N ALA A 659 3.83 -9.82 16.11
CA ALA A 659 2.45 -9.63 16.56
C ALA A 659 2.30 -9.82 18.07
N GLU A 660 3.02 -10.77 18.68
CA GLU A 660 3.03 -10.97 20.14
C GLU A 660 3.70 -9.79 20.87
N ALA A 661 4.71 -9.15 20.25
CA ALA A 661 5.40 -8.01 20.86
C ALA A 661 4.69 -6.68 20.67
N ASN A 662 4.00 -6.48 19.52
CA ASN A 662 3.51 -5.17 19.09
C ASN A 662 1.98 -5.13 18.88
N GLY A 663 1.26 -6.24 19.14
CA GLY A 663 -0.16 -6.38 18.83
C GLY A 663 -0.45 -6.55 17.34
N MET A 664 -1.69 -6.88 16.99
CA MET A 664 -2.22 -6.97 15.63
C MET A 664 -2.97 -5.69 15.27
N GLU A 665 -2.73 -5.22 14.05
CA GLU A 665 -3.32 -4.01 13.54
C GLU A 665 -4.76 -4.23 13.08
N ILE A 666 -5.67 -3.35 13.49
CA ILE A 666 -7.06 -3.30 13.03
C ILE A 666 -7.20 -2.07 12.14
N ASP A 667 -7.58 -2.27 10.87
CA ASP A 667 -7.87 -1.14 9.98
C ASP A 667 -9.20 -0.46 10.36
N GLU A 668 -9.36 0.81 9.99
CA GLU A 668 -10.50 1.65 10.35
C GLU A 668 -11.85 1.01 9.96
N LYS A 669 -11.91 0.39 8.79
CA LYS A 669 -13.12 -0.27 8.33
C LYS A 669 -13.49 -1.50 9.18
N LEU A 670 -12.49 -2.29 9.55
CA LEU A 670 -12.70 -3.44 10.44
C LEU A 670 -13.09 -2.96 11.84
N TYR A 671 -12.47 -1.86 12.32
CA TYR A 671 -12.85 -1.23 13.57
C TYR A 671 -14.31 -0.82 13.58
N GLU A 672 -14.77 -0.07 12.55
CA GLU A 672 -16.18 0.35 12.46
C GLU A 672 -17.13 -0.85 12.46
N GLN A 673 -16.81 -1.91 11.69
CA GLN A 673 -17.63 -3.11 11.64
C GLN A 673 -17.69 -3.84 12.98
N LEU A 674 -16.55 -3.98 13.67
CA LEU A 674 -16.50 -4.66 14.97
C LEU A 674 -17.16 -3.82 16.06
N LYS A 675 -17.03 -2.49 15.99
CA LYS A 675 -17.68 -1.57 16.93
C LYS A 675 -19.21 -1.64 16.81
N GLU A 676 -19.76 -1.62 15.59
CA GLU A 676 -21.19 -1.79 15.35
C GLU A 676 -21.69 -3.12 15.94
N ILE A 677 -20.97 -4.22 15.71
CA ILE A 677 -21.27 -5.53 16.25
C ILE A 677 -21.24 -5.56 17.79
N CYS A 678 -20.23 -4.95 18.38
CA CYS A 678 -20.07 -4.90 19.83
C CYS A 678 -21.12 -4.03 20.48
N ASP A 679 -21.46 -2.90 19.88
CA ASP A 679 -22.52 -1.99 20.35
C ASP A 679 -23.89 -2.72 20.35
N ASP A 680 -24.22 -3.50 19.31
CA ASP A 680 -25.44 -4.29 19.23
C ASP A 680 -25.50 -5.40 20.31
N LEU A 681 -24.36 -5.84 20.82
CA LEU A 681 -24.23 -6.89 21.84
C LEU A 681 -23.98 -6.33 23.26
N ASP A 682 -24.00 -5.02 23.48
CA ASP A 682 -23.61 -4.35 24.73
C ASP A 682 -22.19 -4.78 25.17
N ILE A 683 -21.20 -4.70 24.29
CA ILE A 683 -19.77 -4.97 24.54
C ILE A 683 -18.99 -3.65 24.30
N ASP A 684 -18.17 -3.26 25.25
CA ASP A 684 -17.27 -2.10 25.12
C ASP A 684 -16.02 -2.51 24.32
N PHE A 685 -16.06 -2.35 22.98
CA PHE A 685 -14.99 -2.75 22.10
C PHE A 685 -13.68 -2.00 22.38
N ASP A 686 -13.78 -0.69 22.68
CA ASP A 686 -12.60 0.15 22.89
C ASP A 686 -11.77 -0.32 24.10
N SER A 687 -12.39 -0.98 25.07
CA SER A 687 -11.69 -1.57 26.22
C SER A 687 -10.74 -2.74 25.89
N TYR A 688 -10.85 -3.33 24.68
CA TYR A 688 -9.98 -4.40 24.19
C TYR A 688 -8.80 -3.89 23.36
N LEU A 689 -8.81 -2.60 22.99
CA LEU A 689 -7.74 -1.98 22.19
C LEU A 689 -6.65 -1.42 23.10
N GLU A 690 -5.43 -1.34 22.58
CA GLU A 690 -4.34 -0.63 23.25
C GLU A 690 -4.39 0.86 22.89
N GLU A 691 -4.12 1.70 23.90
CA GLU A 691 -3.95 3.15 23.76
C GLU A 691 -2.66 3.52 22.99
#